data_eb167ae4e1306524ad522a133642ae11
#
_entry.id   eb167ae4e1306524ad522a133642ae11
#
_cell.length_a   1.000
_cell.length_b   1.000
_cell.length_c   1.000
_cell.angle_alpha   90.00
_cell.angle_beta   90.00
_cell.angle_gamma   90.00
#
_symmetry.space_group_name_H-M   'P 1'
#
loop_
_entity.id
_entity.type
_entity.pdbx_description
1 polymer ?
#
loop_
_entity_poly.entity_id
_entity_poly.type
_entity_poly.pdbx_seq_one_letter_code
_entity_poly.pdbx_strand_id
1 'polypeptide(L)'
;MRLHLALTAAATIWAARFAFCATRTFSGSGYWTNESLWSGASLPAEGDDAVINGMCTNTVPTPLLASYTINAGCTNTLAGWTNAIRATNVFILGVLTHASNTDTAGTFGVYEDWTPDQRVWIECSNLWVDSGGAINVNGRGYAGGQTGCSGCGPGGGTYYNGGNESSGGGYGGLGGNAYYAGADARPYGIADSPTDPGSGGSGNVGGTGRIGGNGGGAVRVDASGVVTVNGLICADGQNALGFGSGGGSGGAIWISCRAFAGTNGVVRANGGSGLNQGGGGSGGRIAVAYLPSAQELMPPPSVVFSADGGAGRGQAQDGSLWLPDAILLFPSVCQTMREVRFFGFAEWSPTYLSVDGANLGFEEPHFRLATTAGGITVTNGATLTIASGPTNGAWPECGAAVAAAGDITVAAGSWIVPVSDPYNGGSVRFRMTNLAVAAGGGFNADARGYAGGKSAPPYYGYGPGGGWCDWSYPSGGGYGGIGGRPYTVNGTNFGSVYGSASMPLQPGSGGAGNTGGGLIRVGGAGGGLIWIEATNRVVIEGILTANGQNGRTYSAGGSGGAILILCKTISGSGMLSANGGNGMETGSGGGGGRIAVLYNPSEQAGVSPAPAMRFAANAGKRGSSGKADGEPGTVYLPDTSFYPYTQLLDSAAVVIPNFTNWSPPSLTLSNAWIRFTSLDVQSAGRVTVTGSDARLDLFGPCMFRCSDLVFSQGGSMRVWAGTTNSDWPNFGAIVTAGGTLNIGTGCWVYACSQGTNGGSVRFAAANVRVGAGGGFNADSAGYAGGAPGQAGFGPGGGQGGAAYSGGGGYGGTGGYANASCGLTYGSAQHPADPGSGAGGLLGGADRYGGRGGGLIHIEARENVVLEGAITCNGQDGPGWGTGGGSGGGIFVSCYRLMGQNGVLRANGGTGYNTYGGGGGGGRIAVSRAVDLTQGLSASVSGGTSAGPQGAPGTIVWLWRPLRGTMFAVR
;
A
#
# COMPACT_ATOMS: atom_id res chain seq x y z
N MET A 1 92.23 -20.62 0.35
CA MET A 1 91.73 -20.13 1.68
C MET A 1 90.50 -19.21 1.64
N ARG A 2 89.97 -18.83 0.48
CA ARG A 2 88.74 -18.05 0.36
C ARG A 2 87.46 -18.86 -0.03
N LEU A 3 87.61 -20.16 -0.29
CA LEU A 3 86.43 -21.03 -0.64
C LEU A 3 85.92 -21.84 0.56
N HIS A 4 86.72 -21.98 1.64
CA HIS A 4 86.29 -22.71 2.87
C HIS A 4 85.51 -21.83 3.86
N LEU A 5 85.70 -20.47 3.81
CA LEU A 5 84.91 -19.58 4.66
C LEU A 5 83.47 -19.30 4.13
N ALA A 6 83.25 -19.45 2.82
CA ALA A 6 81.88 -19.25 2.21
C ALA A 6 80.94 -20.44 2.42
N LEU A 7 81.48 -21.63 2.53
CA LEU A 7 80.73 -22.89 2.80
C LEU A 7 80.35 -23.05 4.27
N THR A 8 81.18 -22.58 5.21
CA THR A 8 80.81 -22.58 6.65
C THR A 8 79.80 -21.51 6.99
N ALA A 9 79.82 -20.31 6.38
CA ALA A 9 78.77 -19.27 6.59
C ALA A 9 77.46 -19.66 5.99
N ALA A 10 77.45 -20.36 4.84
CA ALA A 10 76.21 -20.87 4.26
C ALA A 10 75.58 -22.02 5.02
N ALA A 11 76.39 -22.87 5.62
CA ALA A 11 75.94 -23.99 6.47
C ALA A 11 75.35 -23.51 7.79
N THR A 12 75.92 -22.45 8.40
CA THR A 12 75.40 -21.84 9.65
C THR A 12 74.07 -21.04 9.41
N ILE A 13 73.86 -20.46 8.22
CA ILE A 13 72.62 -19.74 7.88
C ILE A 13 71.49 -20.73 7.50
N TRP A 14 71.83 -21.93 7.00
CA TRP A 14 70.89 -23.01 6.70
C TRP A 14 70.47 -23.86 7.92
N ALA A 15 71.34 -23.97 8.92
CA ALA A 15 71.00 -24.68 10.17
C ALA A 15 70.13 -23.90 11.14
N ALA A 16 69.93 -22.59 10.90
CA ALA A 16 69.08 -21.71 11.77
C ALA A 16 67.60 -21.66 11.35
N ARG A 17 67.11 -22.53 10.42
CA ARG A 17 65.70 -22.51 9.97
C ARG A 17 64.96 -23.87 10.02
N PHE A 18 65.45 -24.87 10.77
CA PHE A 18 64.60 -25.92 11.27
C PHE A 18 64.21 -25.59 12.71
N ALA A 19 63.38 -24.58 12.90
CA ALA A 19 62.55 -24.50 14.08
C ALA A 19 61.67 -25.75 14.06
N PHE A 20 61.90 -26.74 14.94
CA PHE A 20 61.00 -27.85 15.15
C PHE A 20 59.65 -27.24 15.55
N CYS A 21 58.63 -27.41 14.73
CA CYS A 21 57.28 -27.08 15.03
C CYS A 21 56.89 -27.83 16.32
N ALA A 22 56.70 -27.12 17.39
CA ALA A 22 56.35 -27.69 18.68
C ALA A 22 54.84 -27.66 18.89
N THR A 23 54.28 -28.77 19.34
CA THR A 23 52.87 -28.75 19.80
C THR A 23 52.81 -28.20 21.23
N ARG A 24 52.15 -27.04 21.38
CA ARG A 24 51.91 -26.41 22.67
C ARG A 24 50.46 -26.60 23.07
N THR A 25 50.21 -27.23 24.22
CA THR A 25 48.86 -27.49 24.74
C THR A 25 48.58 -26.58 25.93
N PHE A 26 47.50 -25.78 25.81
CA PHE A 26 46.96 -24.99 26.92
C PHE A 26 46.04 -25.87 27.75
N SER A 27 46.27 -25.90 29.09
CA SER A 27 45.44 -26.71 29.99
C SER A 27 44.97 -25.88 31.19
N GLY A 28 43.72 -26.09 31.62
CA GLY A 28 43.14 -25.33 32.74
C GLY A 28 42.32 -24.12 32.29
N SER A 29 42.28 -23.07 33.12
CA SER A 29 41.51 -21.82 32.86
C SER A 29 42.38 -20.59 33.12
N GLY A 30 42.44 -19.67 32.17
CA GLY A 30 43.20 -18.43 32.31
C GLY A 30 43.48 -17.73 30.97
N TYR A 31 44.45 -16.80 31.01
CA TYR A 31 44.83 -16.02 29.84
C TYR A 31 45.87 -16.75 28.97
N TRP A 32 45.77 -16.56 27.65
CA TRP A 32 46.73 -17.03 26.65
C TRP A 32 48.16 -16.72 27.03
N THR A 33 48.41 -15.54 27.57
CA THR A 33 49.73 -15.02 27.95
C THR A 33 50.32 -15.65 29.23
N ASN A 34 49.59 -16.55 29.89
CA ASN A 34 50.11 -17.24 31.07
C ASN A 34 50.89 -18.51 30.68
N GLU A 35 52.21 -18.39 30.63
CA GLU A 35 53.11 -19.48 30.24
C GLU A 35 52.95 -20.76 31.07
N SER A 36 52.55 -20.63 32.33
CA SER A 36 52.38 -21.80 33.21
C SER A 36 51.22 -22.72 32.81
N LEU A 37 50.29 -22.27 32.02
CA LEU A 37 49.16 -23.04 31.50
C LEU A 37 49.47 -23.75 30.19
N TRP A 38 50.64 -23.48 29.60
CA TRP A 38 51.12 -24.12 28.37
C TRP A 38 52.07 -25.27 28.67
N SER A 39 51.99 -26.33 27.85
CA SER A 39 52.96 -27.45 27.92
C SER A 39 54.38 -26.92 27.71
N GLY A 40 55.30 -27.33 28.59
CA GLY A 40 56.68 -26.80 28.60
C GLY A 40 56.84 -25.42 29.17
N ALA A 41 55.79 -24.83 29.83
CA ALA A 41 55.81 -23.51 30.45
C ALA A 41 56.34 -22.42 29.49
N SER A 42 55.88 -22.44 28.25
CA SER A 42 56.29 -21.51 27.19
C SER A 42 55.14 -21.28 26.22
N LEU A 43 54.91 -20.01 25.84
CA LEU A 43 53.92 -19.63 24.85
C LEU A 43 54.23 -20.25 23.47
N PRO A 44 53.21 -20.56 22.65
CA PRO A 44 53.41 -20.89 21.25
C PRO A 44 54.15 -19.78 20.48
N ALA A 45 55.16 -20.19 19.69
CA ALA A 45 55.93 -19.32 18.81
C ALA A 45 55.44 -19.44 17.35
N GLU A 46 56.02 -18.64 16.47
CA GLU A 46 55.75 -18.72 15.02
C GLU A 46 56.10 -20.11 14.49
N GLY A 47 55.13 -20.73 13.78
CA GLY A 47 55.25 -22.08 13.21
C GLY A 47 54.91 -23.22 14.19
N ASP A 48 54.57 -22.94 15.45
CA ASP A 48 54.14 -24.00 16.39
C ASP A 48 52.67 -24.40 16.15
N ASP A 49 52.29 -25.58 16.65
CA ASP A 49 50.91 -26.02 16.80
C ASP A 49 50.40 -25.61 18.19
N ALA A 50 49.29 -24.89 18.25
CA ALA A 50 48.63 -24.52 19.49
C ALA A 50 47.34 -25.31 19.69
N VAL A 51 47.21 -26.01 20.82
CA VAL A 51 46.03 -26.81 21.17
C VAL A 51 45.41 -26.27 22.46
N ILE A 52 44.18 -25.84 22.39
CA ILE A 52 43.39 -25.39 23.56
C ILE A 52 42.65 -26.60 24.15
N ASN A 53 43.08 -27.01 25.35
CA ASN A 53 42.47 -28.11 26.12
C ASN A 53 41.98 -27.59 27.49
N GLY A 54 41.21 -26.48 27.47
CA GLY A 54 40.67 -25.82 28.66
C GLY A 54 39.91 -24.57 28.31
N MET A 55 39.87 -23.63 29.27
CA MET A 55 39.17 -22.32 29.08
C MET A 55 40.21 -21.20 28.89
N CYS A 56 40.53 -20.87 27.66
CA CYS A 56 41.54 -19.88 27.31
C CYS A 56 40.94 -18.52 26.99
N THR A 57 41.56 -17.43 27.46
CA THR A 57 41.21 -16.06 27.06
C THR A 57 42.39 -15.42 26.35
N ASN A 58 42.24 -15.06 25.09
CA ASN A 58 43.23 -14.36 24.28
C ASN A 58 42.98 -12.84 24.36
N THR A 59 43.94 -12.13 24.89
CA THR A 59 43.92 -10.65 24.96
C THR A 59 44.94 -10.01 24.00
N VAL A 60 45.68 -10.84 23.26
CA VAL A 60 46.68 -10.43 22.25
C VAL A 60 46.51 -11.34 21.01
N PRO A 61 46.87 -10.86 19.82
CA PRO A 61 46.87 -11.72 18.63
C PRO A 61 47.90 -12.83 18.78
N THR A 62 47.59 -13.99 18.20
CA THR A 62 48.57 -15.11 18.18
C THR A 62 49.73 -14.82 17.19
N PRO A 63 50.94 -15.35 17.38
CA PRO A 63 51.92 -15.41 16.29
C PRO A 63 51.33 -16.24 15.11
N LEU A 64 51.97 -16.21 13.96
CA LEU A 64 51.54 -17.07 12.84
C LEU A 64 51.87 -18.51 13.15
N LEU A 65 50.87 -19.32 13.50
CA LEU A 65 50.99 -20.72 13.90
C LEU A 65 50.91 -21.67 12.68
N ALA A 66 51.45 -22.88 12.77
CA ALA A 66 51.17 -23.93 11.80
C ALA A 66 49.73 -24.42 11.96
N SER A 67 49.29 -24.67 13.20
CA SER A 67 47.90 -24.98 13.46
C SER A 67 47.38 -24.40 14.76
N TYR A 68 46.06 -24.17 14.80
CA TYR A 68 45.32 -23.75 15.99
C TYR A 68 44.11 -24.67 16.18
N THR A 69 44.05 -25.40 17.29
CA THR A 69 42.98 -26.36 17.56
C THR A 69 42.31 -26.05 18.90
N ILE A 70 40.97 -25.97 18.88
CA ILE A 70 40.16 -25.93 20.11
C ILE A 70 39.51 -27.29 20.25
N ASN A 71 39.90 -28.07 21.27
CA ASN A 71 39.38 -29.40 21.51
C ASN A 71 37.91 -29.39 21.95
N ALA A 72 37.22 -30.52 21.73
CA ALA A 72 35.84 -30.72 22.16
C ALA A 72 35.68 -30.51 23.67
N GLY A 73 34.64 -29.78 24.08
CA GLY A 73 34.38 -29.40 25.46
C GLY A 73 35.23 -28.23 25.99
N CYS A 74 36.15 -27.70 25.19
CA CYS A 74 36.99 -26.54 25.56
C CYS A 74 36.44 -25.24 24.98
N THR A 75 36.77 -24.10 25.61
CA THR A 75 36.31 -22.78 25.16
C THR A 75 37.49 -21.82 25.03
N ASN A 76 37.56 -21.13 23.90
CA ASN A 76 38.47 -20.00 23.72
C ASN A 76 37.69 -18.69 23.57
N THR A 77 38.03 -17.68 24.35
CA THR A 77 37.40 -16.34 24.32
C THR A 77 38.42 -15.34 23.80
N LEU A 78 38.09 -14.63 22.71
CA LEU A 78 38.86 -13.47 22.24
C LEU A 78 38.37 -12.20 22.97
N ALA A 79 39.32 -11.40 23.44
CA ALA A 79 39.02 -10.11 24.06
C ALA A 79 39.78 -9.00 23.32
N GLY A 80 39.03 -8.09 22.68
CA GLY A 80 39.50 -6.97 21.88
C GLY A 80 39.15 -7.07 20.41
N TRP A 81 39.14 -5.92 19.76
CA TRP A 81 38.71 -5.77 18.34
C TRP A 81 39.80 -6.24 17.35
N THR A 82 41.07 -6.06 17.71
CA THR A 82 42.22 -6.34 16.83
C THR A 82 42.89 -7.69 17.11
N ASN A 83 42.41 -8.45 18.07
CA ASN A 83 43.00 -9.73 18.44
C ASN A 83 42.57 -10.82 17.44
N ALA A 84 43.53 -11.28 16.64
CA ALA A 84 43.27 -12.32 15.67
C ALA A 84 43.94 -13.65 16.08
N ILE A 85 43.28 -14.78 15.80
CA ILE A 85 43.90 -16.10 15.69
C ILE A 85 44.56 -16.17 14.32
N ARG A 86 45.90 -16.32 14.29
CA ARG A 86 46.69 -16.39 13.07
C ARG A 86 47.33 -17.80 12.96
N ALA A 87 46.86 -18.58 11.99
CA ALA A 87 47.41 -19.93 11.78
C ALA A 87 47.22 -20.36 10.31
N THR A 88 48.06 -21.28 9.84
CA THR A 88 47.84 -21.90 8.54
C THR A 88 46.55 -22.70 8.54
N ASN A 89 46.32 -23.51 9.56
CA ASN A 89 45.09 -24.32 9.70
C ASN A 89 44.44 -24.07 11.06
N VAL A 90 43.12 -23.83 11.05
CA VAL A 90 42.33 -23.64 12.29
C VAL A 90 41.27 -24.72 12.38
N PHE A 91 41.24 -25.42 13.54
CA PHE A 91 40.28 -26.49 13.81
C PHE A 91 39.45 -26.15 15.05
N ILE A 92 38.16 -26.01 14.88
CA ILE A 92 37.20 -25.70 15.94
C ILE A 92 36.36 -26.94 16.23
N LEU A 93 36.74 -27.73 17.22
CA LEU A 93 36.00 -28.89 17.74
C LEU A 93 35.23 -28.51 19.03
N GLY A 94 35.67 -27.46 19.74
CA GLY A 94 35.03 -26.87 20.92
C GLY A 94 34.34 -25.57 20.58
N VAL A 95 34.41 -24.61 21.50
CA VAL A 95 33.72 -23.31 21.34
C VAL A 95 34.72 -22.16 21.22
N LEU A 96 34.63 -21.40 20.16
CA LEU A 96 35.27 -20.09 20.00
C LEU A 96 34.24 -18.99 20.20
N THR A 97 34.58 -17.99 21.04
CA THR A 97 33.69 -16.85 21.31
C THR A 97 34.51 -15.56 21.51
N HIS A 98 33.83 -14.43 21.71
CA HIS A 98 34.47 -13.19 22.16
C HIS A 98 33.80 -12.64 23.43
N ALA A 99 34.48 -11.73 24.14
CA ALA A 99 33.92 -10.99 25.26
C ALA A 99 32.73 -10.13 24.77
N SER A 100 31.79 -9.79 25.66
CA SER A 100 30.69 -8.90 25.31
C SER A 100 31.18 -7.49 24.93
N ASN A 101 30.58 -6.87 23.96
CA ASN A 101 30.83 -5.48 23.59
C ASN A 101 30.50 -4.57 24.77
N THR A 102 31.41 -3.63 25.08
CA THR A 102 31.32 -2.74 26.26
C THR A 102 30.92 -1.33 25.90
N ASP A 103 30.84 -0.95 24.61
CA ASP A 103 30.45 0.40 24.21
C ASP A 103 28.97 0.63 24.47
N THR A 104 28.66 1.59 25.34
CA THR A 104 27.32 2.04 25.72
C THR A 104 27.15 3.55 25.59
N ALA A 105 28.14 4.26 25.03
CA ALA A 105 28.26 5.71 25.10
C ALA A 105 27.84 6.45 23.82
N GLY A 106 27.57 5.76 22.74
CA GLY A 106 27.19 6.37 21.46
C GLY A 106 25.82 7.06 21.49
N THR A 107 25.62 7.99 20.56
CA THR A 107 24.37 8.74 20.41
C THR A 107 23.39 7.90 19.58
N PHE A 108 22.17 7.71 20.10
CA PHE A 108 21.11 6.99 19.39
C PHE A 108 20.84 7.56 17.98
N GLY A 109 20.88 6.68 16.98
CA GLY A 109 20.63 7.03 15.57
C GLY A 109 21.81 7.70 14.84
N VAL A 110 22.95 7.86 15.48
CA VAL A 110 24.22 8.34 14.90
C VAL A 110 25.18 7.16 14.80
N TYR A 111 25.50 6.74 13.59
CA TYR A 111 26.31 5.54 13.33
C TYR A 111 27.76 5.72 13.80
N GLU A 112 28.32 6.87 13.52
CA GLU A 112 29.74 7.19 13.74
C GLU A 112 30.14 7.33 15.21
N ASP A 113 29.15 7.50 16.11
CA ASP A 113 29.42 7.64 17.56
C ASP A 113 29.63 6.28 18.26
N TRP A 114 29.35 5.16 17.58
CA TRP A 114 29.45 3.83 18.15
C TRP A 114 30.77 3.16 17.73
N THR A 115 31.55 2.68 18.71
CA THR A 115 32.83 2.03 18.46
C THR A 115 32.81 0.60 19.00
N PRO A 116 32.64 -0.42 18.13
CA PRO A 116 32.67 -1.80 18.57
C PRO A 116 34.07 -2.21 19.05
N ASP A 117 34.14 -2.91 20.16
CA ASP A 117 35.41 -3.21 20.85
C ASP A 117 35.74 -4.71 20.95
N GLN A 118 34.82 -5.60 20.55
CA GLN A 118 34.95 -7.04 20.66
C GLN A 118 34.50 -7.76 19.42
N ARG A 119 35.30 -8.74 18.92
CA ARG A 119 34.89 -9.66 17.84
C ARG A 119 35.70 -10.96 17.87
N VAL A 120 35.22 -12.00 17.22
CA VAL A 120 36.05 -13.12 16.75
C VAL A 120 36.70 -12.68 15.44
N TRP A 121 38.04 -12.81 15.37
CA TRP A 121 38.80 -12.61 14.14
C TRP A 121 39.76 -13.79 13.92
N ILE A 122 39.66 -14.43 12.72
CA ILE A 122 40.54 -15.56 12.31
C ILE A 122 41.21 -15.17 10.99
N GLU A 123 42.55 -15.21 10.97
CA GLU A 123 43.37 -15.08 9.77
C GLU A 123 44.04 -16.43 9.50
N CYS A 124 43.67 -17.14 8.42
CA CYS A 124 44.18 -18.48 8.17
C CYS A 124 44.30 -18.83 6.68
N SER A 125 44.95 -19.98 6.39
CA SER A 125 44.78 -20.60 5.06
C SER A 125 43.50 -21.42 5.02
N ASN A 126 43.26 -22.32 5.99
CA ASN A 126 42.05 -23.11 6.04
C ASN A 126 41.41 -23.09 7.44
N LEU A 127 40.09 -23.13 7.45
CA LEU A 127 39.29 -23.24 8.67
C LEU A 127 38.34 -24.46 8.58
N TRP A 128 38.29 -25.25 9.65
CA TRP A 128 37.31 -26.30 9.86
C TRP A 128 36.55 -26.04 11.17
N VAL A 129 35.22 -25.92 11.03
CA VAL A 129 34.31 -25.97 12.18
C VAL A 129 33.65 -27.35 12.14
N ASP A 130 34.10 -28.21 13.05
CA ASP A 130 33.65 -29.61 13.10
C ASP A 130 32.19 -29.73 13.54
N SER A 131 31.58 -30.91 13.36
CA SER A 131 30.17 -31.15 13.66
C SER A 131 29.78 -30.90 15.13
N GLY A 132 30.76 -31.05 16.07
CA GLY A 132 30.58 -30.66 17.48
C GLY A 132 31.14 -29.30 17.86
N GLY A 133 31.78 -28.62 16.90
CA GLY A 133 32.42 -27.31 17.13
C GLY A 133 31.50 -26.15 16.88
N ALA A 134 31.77 -25.01 17.56
CA ALA A 134 31.00 -23.80 17.38
C ALA A 134 31.84 -22.52 17.45
N ILE A 135 31.60 -21.58 16.55
CA ILE A 135 31.89 -20.16 16.74
C ILE A 135 30.60 -19.51 17.21
N ASN A 136 30.53 -19.18 18.51
CA ASN A 136 29.28 -18.73 19.13
C ASN A 136 29.45 -17.36 19.80
N VAL A 137 28.86 -16.36 19.18
CA VAL A 137 28.87 -14.97 19.65
C VAL A 137 27.46 -14.44 19.92
N ASN A 138 26.52 -15.31 20.28
CA ASN A 138 25.15 -14.95 20.60
C ASN A 138 25.09 -13.97 21.78
N GLY A 139 24.34 -12.87 21.62
CA GLY A 139 24.16 -11.84 22.64
C GLY A 139 25.44 -11.12 23.08
N ARG A 140 26.50 -11.13 22.25
CA ARG A 140 27.79 -10.50 22.52
C ARG A 140 27.95 -9.12 21.85
N GLY A 141 26.90 -8.65 21.15
CA GLY A 141 26.87 -7.33 20.53
C GLY A 141 26.58 -6.20 21.52
N TYR A 142 25.97 -5.13 21.04
CA TYR A 142 25.62 -3.99 21.88
C TYR A 142 24.55 -4.36 22.92
N ALA A 143 24.66 -3.74 24.09
CA ALA A 143 23.81 -4.06 25.23
C ALA A 143 22.34 -3.71 25.00
N GLY A 144 21.43 -4.53 25.53
CA GLY A 144 20.01 -4.21 25.63
C GLY A 144 19.76 -3.06 26.60
N GLY A 145 18.74 -2.25 26.30
CA GLY A 145 18.32 -1.13 27.16
C GLY A 145 17.89 -1.62 28.54
N GLN A 146 18.33 -0.93 29.58
CA GLN A 146 17.83 -1.11 30.93
C GLN A 146 16.38 -0.64 31.03
N THR A 147 15.71 -0.86 32.14
CA THR A 147 14.32 -0.43 32.37
C THR A 147 14.13 1.06 32.01
N GLY A 148 13.27 1.32 31.03
CA GLY A 148 13.01 2.69 30.55
C GLY A 148 14.12 3.32 29.73
N CYS A 149 15.02 2.53 29.17
CA CYS A 149 16.10 3.01 28.30
C CYS A 149 16.05 2.38 26.92
N SER A 150 16.51 3.13 25.91
CA SER A 150 16.75 2.59 24.56
C SER A 150 17.88 1.55 24.59
N GLY A 151 17.89 0.63 23.62
CA GLY A 151 18.97 -0.29 23.39
C GLY A 151 20.22 0.45 22.88
N CYS A 152 21.41 -0.09 23.16
CA CYS A 152 22.68 0.43 22.66
C CYS A 152 22.91 0.01 21.19
N GLY A 153 23.78 0.73 20.50
CA GLY A 153 24.13 0.49 19.09
C GLY A 153 23.41 1.42 18.11
N PRO A 154 23.95 1.56 16.87
CA PRO A 154 23.43 2.46 15.83
C PRO A 154 21.95 2.25 15.51
N GLY A 155 21.49 1.00 15.57
CA GLY A 155 20.11 0.59 15.38
C GLY A 155 19.41 0.18 16.67
N GLY A 156 19.80 0.72 17.82
CA GLY A 156 19.22 0.38 19.12
C GLY A 156 17.71 0.57 19.14
N GLY A 157 17.01 -0.36 19.81
CA GLY A 157 15.55 -0.25 19.98
C GLY A 157 15.17 0.97 20.79
N THR A 158 14.04 1.61 20.47
CA THR A 158 13.52 2.76 21.21
C THR A 158 12.45 2.36 22.22
N TYR A 159 12.42 3.04 23.37
CA TYR A 159 11.33 2.94 24.34
C TYR A 159 10.35 4.11 24.22
N TYR A 160 9.12 3.90 24.62
CA TYR A 160 8.10 4.95 24.66
C TYR A 160 7.66 5.23 26.11
N ASN A 161 7.79 6.49 26.54
CA ASN A 161 7.52 6.91 27.93
C ASN A 161 6.02 6.98 28.28
N GLY A 162 5.10 6.72 27.34
CA GLY A 162 3.64 6.79 27.56
C GLY A 162 2.93 5.43 27.54
N GLY A 163 3.64 4.31 27.44
CA GLY A 163 3.03 3.00 27.31
C GLY A 163 3.96 1.82 27.66
N ASN A 164 3.41 0.62 27.71
CA ASN A 164 4.15 -0.62 27.97
C ASN A 164 4.78 -1.22 26.71
N GLU A 165 5.27 -0.41 25.78
CA GLU A 165 5.68 -0.83 24.45
C GLU A 165 7.10 -0.38 24.13
N SER A 166 7.90 -1.27 23.56
CA SER A 166 9.30 -1.04 23.23
C SER A 166 9.66 -1.71 21.91
N SER A 167 10.53 -1.10 21.10
CA SER A 167 10.97 -1.70 19.83
C SER A 167 12.19 -2.61 20.01
N GLY A 168 12.30 -3.58 19.10
CA GLY A 168 13.52 -4.41 18.99
C GLY A 168 14.67 -3.65 18.34
N GLY A 169 15.90 -4.18 18.47
CA GLY A 169 17.10 -3.66 17.79
C GLY A 169 17.08 -3.92 16.30
N GLY A 170 17.67 -3.02 15.49
CA GLY A 170 17.88 -3.16 14.05
C GLY A 170 19.35 -3.41 13.72
N TYR A 171 19.64 -4.15 12.64
CA TYR A 171 20.97 -4.28 12.05
C TYR A 171 20.89 -4.70 10.57
N GLY A 172 20.64 -5.96 10.25
CA GLY A 172 20.48 -6.44 8.88
C GLY A 172 19.12 -6.04 8.27
N GLY A 173 18.13 -5.83 9.12
CA GLY A 173 16.79 -5.38 8.81
C GLY A 173 16.27 -4.33 9.79
N LEU A 174 15.01 -3.92 9.64
CA LEU A 174 14.32 -3.06 10.62
C LEU A 174 13.96 -3.88 11.86
N GLY A 175 14.21 -3.36 13.05
CA GLY A 175 13.69 -3.91 14.29
C GLY A 175 12.16 -3.80 14.34
N GLY A 176 11.50 -4.77 14.98
CA GLY A 176 10.05 -4.78 15.15
C GLY A 176 9.57 -3.57 15.94
N ASN A 177 8.51 -2.94 15.45
CA ASN A 177 7.99 -1.70 16.03
C ASN A 177 6.80 -1.99 16.94
N ALA A 178 6.79 -1.41 18.13
CA ALA A 178 5.61 -1.39 18.97
C ALA A 178 4.68 -0.23 18.55
N TYR A 179 3.38 -0.35 18.83
CA TYR A 179 2.31 0.53 18.31
C TYR A 179 2.55 2.05 18.48
N TYR A 180 3.30 2.46 19.51
CA TYR A 180 3.62 3.87 19.82
C TYR A 180 5.12 4.19 19.81
N ALA A 181 6.02 3.25 19.51
CA ALA A 181 7.45 3.54 19.47
C ALA A 181 7.77 4.43 18.26
N GLY A 182 8.36 5.57 18.51
CA GLY A 182 8.46 6.67 17.56
C GLY A 182 9.49 6.54 16.44
N ALA A 183 10.33 5.50 16.42
CA ALA A 183 11.28 5.25 15.35
C ALA A 183 11.51 3.75 15.19
N ASP A 184 11.44 3.28 13.95
CA ASP A 184 11.92 1.94 13.60
C ASP A 184 13.43 1.91 13.87
N ALA A 185 13.89 0.90 14.60
CA ALA A 185 15.32 0.63 14.73
C ALA A 185 15.88 0.27 13.35
N ARG A 186 16.72 1.16 12.80
CA ARG A 186 17.12 1.11 11.38
C ARG A 186 18.24 0.11 11.12
N PRO A 187 18.31 -0.47 9.91
CA PRO A 187 19.48 -1.20 9.48
C PRO A 187 20.69 -0.25 9.30
N TYR A 188 21.89 -0.78 9.54
CA TYR A 188 23.16 -0.08 9.39
C TYR A 188 24.26 -1.02 8.91
N GLY A 189 25.48 -0.49 8.72
CA GLY A 189 26.62 -1.26 8.22
C GLY A 189 26.43 -1.71 6.76
N ILE A 190 27.39 -2.47 6.25
CA ILE A 190 27.53 -2.88 4.85
C ILE A 190 27.17 -4.36 4.70
N ALA A 191 26.44 -4.74 3.65
CA ALA A 191 25.97 -6.13 3.48
C ALA A 191 27.07 -7.09 2.98
N ASP A 192 28.00 -6.61 2.13
CA ASP A 192 29.07 -7.41 1.52
C ASP A 192 30.27 -7.66 2.46
N SER A 193 30.44 -6.78 3.44
CA SER A 193 31.55 -6.83 4.40
C SER A 193 31.07 -6.41 5.80
N PRO A 194 30.13 -7.14 6.42
CA PRO A 194 29.54 -6.77 7.70
C PRO A 194 30.56 -6.94 8.84
N THR A 195 30.90 -5.84 9.50
CA THR A 195 31.86 -5.82 10.61
C THR A 195 31.22 -5.51 11.95
N ASP A 196 30.05 -4.87 11.95
CA ASP A 196 29.46 -4.34 13.17
C ASP A 196 28.71 -5.42 13.96
N PRO A 197 28.76 -5.41 15.30
CA PRO A 197 27.86 -6.23 16.09
C PRO A 197 26.40 -5.73 15.99
N GLY A 198 25.44 -6.59 16.30
CA GLY A 198 24.03 -6.25 16.34
C GLY A 198 23.69 -5.31 17.49
N SER A 199 22.65 -4.51 17.33
CA SER A 199 22.17 -3.55 18.34
C SER A 199 21.23 -4.17 19.36
N GLY A 200 21.21 -3.65 20.57
CA GLY A 200 20.30 -4.04 21.63
C GLY A 200 18.85 -3.61 21.39
N GLY A 201 17.92 -4.41 21.89
CA GLY A 201 16.50 -4.03 22.01
C GLY A 201 16.27 -3.06 23.18
N SER A 202 15.17 -2.31 23.20
CA SER A 202 14.88 -1.40 24.29
C SER A 202 14.31 -2.08 25.52
N GLY A 203 14.63 -1.55 26.70
CA GLY A 203 13.92 -1.88 27.93
C GLY A 203 12.57 -1.16 28.00
N ASN A 204 11.68 -1.60 28.92
CA ASN A 204 10.36 -0.99 29.08
C ASN A 204 10.20 -0.29 30.43
N VAL A 205 9.34 0.74 30.49
CA VAL A 205 8.91 1.43 31.73
C VAL A 205 7.83 0.61 32.45
N GLY A 206 7.72 0.71 33.73
CA GLY A 206 6.61 0.12 34.51
C GLY A 206 6.96 -1.10 35.38
N GLY A 207 8.22 -1.33 35.69
CA GLY A 207 8.67 -2.35 36.65
C GLY A 207 10.16 -2.64 36.56
N THR A 208 10.75 -3.10 37.65
CA THR A 208 12.16 -3.54 37.66
C THR A 208 12.37 -4.82 36.83
N GLY A 209 13.50 -4.95 36.17
CA GLY A 209 13.85 -6.15 35.38
C GLY A 209 13.29 -6.20 33.96
N ARG A 210 12.73 -5.11 33.45
CA ARG A 210 12.24 -5.03 32.05
C ARG A 210 13.36 -4.61 31.12
N ILE A 211 14.25 -5.52 30.82
CA ILE A 211 15.50 -5.30 30.09
C ILE A 211 15.34 -5.79 28.66
N GLY A 212 15.84 -5.01 27.69
CA GLY A 212 15.93 -5.42 26.29
C GLY A 212 16.96 -6.52 26.05
N GLY A 213 16.82 -7.26 24.97
CA GLY A 213 17.81 -8.27 24.55
C GLY A 213 19.10 -7.62 24.03
N ASN A 214 20.26 -8.20 24.32
CA ASN A 214 21.53 -7.77 23.71
C ASN A 214 21.57 -8.16 22.24
N GLY A 215 22.26 -7.38 21.39
CA GLY A 215 22.55 -7.75 20.00
C GLY A 215 23.52 -8.93 19.89
N GLY A 216 23.54 -9.63 18.74
CA GLY A 216 24.52 -10.64 18.40
C GLY A 216 25.91 -10.03 18.20
N GLY A 217 26.97 -10.79 18.44
CA GLY A 217 28.37 -10.35 18.29
C GLY A 217 28.83 -10.29 16.82
N ALA A 218 30.15 -10.14 16.64
CA ALA A 218 30.76 -10.06 15.31
C ALA A 218 31.77 -11.21 15.10
N VAL A 219 31.72 -11.83 13.93
CA VAL A 219 32.66 -12.87 13.46
C VAL A 219 33.27 -12.41 12.14
N ARG A 220 34.62 -12.42 12.07
CA ARG A 220 35.38 -12.18 10.85
C ARG A 220 36.32 -13.35 10.59
N VAL A 221 36.29 -13.92 9.40
CA VAL A 221 37.18 -14.98 8.92
C VAL A 221 37.82 -14.51 7.61
N ASP A 222 39.14 -14.38 7.62
CA ASP A 222 39.96 -14.09 6.43
C ASP A 222 40.77 -15.34 6.11
N ALA A 223 40.28 -16.17 5.19
CA ALA A 223 40.93 -17.42 4.78
C ALA A 223 41.43 -17.36 3.34
N SER A 224 42.71 -17.67 3.10
CA SER A 224 43.26 -17.71 1.74
C SER A 224 42.91 -19.00 0.99
N GLY A 225 42.45 -20.04 1.68
CA GLY A 225 42.02 -21.34 1.14
C GLY A 225 40.56 -21.66 1.42
N VAL A 226 40.30 -22.83 1.99
CA VAL A 226 38.95 -23.37 2.17
C VAL A 226 38.42 -23.11 3.57
N VAL A 227 37.18 -22.64 3.67
CA VAL A 227 36.39 -22.61 4.92
C VAL A 227 35.38 -23.75 4.87
N THR A 228 35.48 -24.70 5.79
CA THR A 228 34.58 -25.86 5.92
C THR A 228 33.75 -25.72 7.19
N VAL A 229 32.44 -25.68 7.06
CA VAL A 229 31.49 -25.55 8.19
C VAL A 229 30.62 -26.80 8.24
N ASN A 230 30.96 -27.72 9.18
CA ASN A 230 30.13 -28.88 9.50
C ASN A 230 29.43 -28.72 10.87
N GLY A 231 29.81 -27.69 11.64
CA GLY A 231 29.26 -27.32 12.94
C GLY A 231 28.47 -26.03 12.88
N LEU A 232 28.65 -25.18 13.88
CA LEU A 232 27.83 -23.96 14.08
C LEU A 232 28.69 -22.68 14.03
N ILE A 233 28.25 -21.70 13.23
CA ILE A 233 28.69 -20.31 13.38
C ILE A 233 27.42 -19.48 13.68
N CYS A 234 27.34 -18.84 14.86
CA CYS A 234 26.15 -18.13 15.25
C CYS A 234 26.43 -16.79 15.94
N ALA A 235 25.65 -15.78 15.54
CA ALA A 235 25.67 -14.42 16.04
C ALA A 235 24.24 -13.94 16.34
N ASP A 236 23.44 -14.74 17.06
CA ASP A 236 22.04 -14.43 17.34
C ASP A 236 21.90 -13.31 18.39
N GLY A 237 20.87 -12.48 18.23
CA GLY A 237 20.42 -11.56 19.26
C GLY A 237 19.72 -12.27 20.41
N GLN A 238 19.76 -11.70 21.61
CA GLN A 238 19.07 -12.23 22.77
C GLN A 238 17.59 -11.84 22.77
N ASN A 239 16.76 -12.75 23.31
CA ASN A 239 15.37 -12.43 23.63
C ASN A 239 15.29 -11.36 24.73
N ALA A 240 14.23 -10.56 24.73
CA ALA A 240 13.93 -9.63 25.81
C ALA A 240 13.71 -10.37 27.15
N LEU A 241 14.12 -9.76 28.26
CA LEU A 241 14.01 -10.35 29.60
C LEU A 241 12.79 -9.89 30.39
N GLY A 242 12.02 -8.92 29.94
CA GLY A 242 10.90 -8.40 30.70
C GLY A 242 9.69 -8.02 29.85
N PHE A 243 8.51 -7.94 30.49
CA PHE A 243 7.25 -7.60 29.84
C PHE A 243 7.35 -6.31 29.00
N GLY A 244 6.97 -6.36 27.72
CA GLY A 244 6.95 -5.23 26.83
C GLY A 244 8.33 -4.77 26.31
N SER A 245 9.42 -5.47 26.64
CA SER A 245 10.77 -5.13 26.18
C SER A 245 11.08 -5.72 24.81
N GLY A 246 11.96 -5.05 24.05
CA GLY A 246 12.34 -5.44 22.71
C GLY A 246 13.49 -6.45 22.66
N GLY A 247 13.50 -7.36 21.66
CA GLY A 247 14.59 -8.30 21.39
C GLY A 247 15.81 -7.59 20.76
N GLY A 248 17.03 -8.13 20.97
CA GLY A 248 18.25 -7.66 20.31
C GLY A 248 18.33 -8.14 18.85
N SER A 249 18.97 -7.39 17.95
CA SER A 249 19.17 -7.83 16.57
C SER A 249 20.23 -8.93 16.46
N GLY A 250 20.19 -9.73 15.40
CA GLY A 250 21.32 -10.58 15.01
C GLY A 250 22.57 -9.73 14.75
N GLY A 251 23.75 -10.36 14.82
CA GLY A 251 25.06 -9.72 14.63
C GLY A 251 25.64 -9.92 13.23
N ALA A 252 26.97 -9.79 13.12
CA ALA A 252 27.71 -9.92 11.86
C ALA A 252 28.45 -11.25 11.75
N ILE A 253 28.37 -11.87 10.57
CA ILE A 253 29.25 -12.99 10.19
C ILE A 253 29.83 -12.67 8.82
N TRP A 254 31.13 -12.42 8.74
CA TRP A 254 31.85 -12.15 7.51
C TRP A 254 32.92 -13.22 7.29
N ILE A 255 32.76 -13.98 6.21
CA ILE A 255 33.68 -15.04 5.79
C ILE A 255 34.24 -14.66 4.43
N SER A 256 35.53 -14.40 4.33
CA SER A 256 36.29 -14.26 3.10
C SER A 256 37.15 -15.48 2.89
N CYS A 257 37.00 -16.18 1.76
CA CYS A 257 37.72 -17.44 1.50
C CYS A 257 37.92 -17.65 -0.01
N ARG A 258 38.80 -18.62 -0.36
CA ARG A 258 38.93 -19.07 -1.75
C ARG A 258 37.72 -19.92 -2.16
N ALA A 259 37.27 -20.83 -1.28
CA ALA A 259 36.08 -21.64 -1.48
C ALA A 259 35.42 -21.97 -0.14
N PHE A 260 34.08 -22.09 -0.17
CA PHE A 260 33.24 -22.41 0.97
C PHE A 260 32.73 -23.86 0.86
N ALA A 261 32.81 -24.63 1.92
CA ALA A 261 32.45 -26.04 1.96
C ALA A 261 31.73 -26.39 3.28
N GLY A 262 31.17 -27.57 3.35
CA GLY A 262 30.56 -28.13 4.56
C GLY A 262 29.35 -28.99 4.31
N THR A 263 29.04 -29.82 5.28
CA THR A 263 27.88 -30.73 5.28
C THR A 263 27.14 -30.63 6.59
N ASN A 264 25.82 -30.33 6.51
CA ASN A 264 24.95 -30.15 7.68
C ASN A 264 25.36 -29.04 8.68
N GLY A 265 26.28 -28.15 8.27
CA GLY A 265 26.65 -26.99 9.08
C GLY A 265 25.56 -25.94 9.13
N VAL A 266 25.64 -25.02 10.11
CA VAL A 266 24.71 -23.93 10.29
C VAL A 266 25.45 -22.60 10.44
N VAL A 267 25.08 -21.59 9.65
CA VAL A 267 25.57 -20.21 9.77
C VAL A 267 24.36 -19.32 10.00
N ARG A 268 24.25 -18.72 11.17
CA ARG A 268 23.07 -17.96 11.51
C ARG A 268 23.33 -16.66 12.30
N ALA A 269 22.48 -15.67 12.06
CA ALA A 269 22.51 -14.38 12.73
C ALA A 269 21.06 -13.90 12.97
N ASN A 270 20.31 -14.64 13.77
CA ASN A 270 18.87 -14.39 13.98
C ASN A 270 18.64 -13.29 15.01
N GLY A 271 17.54 -12.55 14.87
CA GLY A 271 17.07 -11.60 15.87
C GLY A 271 16.44 -12.29 17.09
N GLY A 272 16.57 -11.67 18.25
CA GLY A 272 15.91 -12.11 19.49
C GLY A 272 14.44 -11.70 19.52
N SER A 273 13.60 -12.49 20.17
CA SER A 273 12.18 -12.19 20.32
C SER A 273 11.93 -11.09 21.34
N GLY A 274 10.99 -10.19 21.04
CA GLY A 274 10.37 -9.29 22.03
C GLY A 274 9.42 -10.04 22.93
N LEU A 275 9.23 -9.57 24.17
CA LEU A 275 8.35 -10.22 25.13
C LEU A 275 7.00 -9.48 25.21
N ASN A 276 5.91 -10.22 24.98
CA ASN A 276 4.52 -9.73 25.00
C ASN A 276 4.27 -8.56 24.04
N GLN A 277 4.30 -7.32 24.53
CA GLN A 277 4.06 -6.10 23.74
C GLN A 277 5.35 -5.51 23.13
N GLY A 278 6.51 -6.14 23.34
CA GLY A 278 7.78 -5.72 22.76
C GLY A 278 7.94 -6.15 21.31
N GLY A 279 8.68 -5.36 20.52
CA GLY A 279 9.06 -5.69 19.14
C GLY A 279 10.20 -6.70 19.08
N GLY A 280 10.22 -7.59 18.09
CA GLY A 280 11.36 -8.48 17.82
C GLY A 280 12.60 -7.71 17.33
N GLY A 281 13.81 -8.22 17.59
CA GLY A 281 15.04 -7.73 16.97
C GLY A 281 15.15 -8.19 15.51
N SER A 282 15.73 -7.39 14.62
CA SER A 282 15.94 -7.81 13.22
C SER A 282 16.94 -8.95 13.09
N GLY A 283 16.90 -9.66 11.97
CA GLY A 283 18.01 -10.52 11.57
C GLY A 283 19.28 -9.72 11.36
N GLY A 284 20.43 -10.39 11.49
CA GLY A 284 21.76 -9.82 11.34
C GLY A 284 22.24 -9.77 9.89
N ARG A 285 23.57 -9.74 9.69
CA ARG A 285 24.19 -9.76 8.37
C ARG A 285 25.17 -10.91 8.25
N ILE A 286 25.01 -11.69 7.20
CA ILE A 286 25.91 -12.78 6.83
C ILE A 286 26.49 -12.43 5.46
N ALA A 287 27.81 -12.50 5.30
CA ALA A 287 28.48 -12.39 4.02
C ALA A 287 29.47 -13.54 3.85
N VAL A 288 29.40 -14.22 2.71
CA VAL A 288 30.36 -15.27 2.32
C VAL A 288 30.96 -14.89 0.97
N ALA A 289 32.12 -14.25 1.04
CA ALA A 289 32.92 -13.85 -0.12
C ALA A 289 33.87 -14.99 -0.52
N TYR A 290 33.59 -15.65 -1.64
CA TYR A 290 34.43 -16.70 -2.21
C TYR A 290 34.84 -16.34 -3.64
N LEU A 291 35.83 -17.06 -4.17
CA LEU A 291 36.24 -16.93 -5.56
C LEU A 291 35.35 -17.84 -6.43
N PRO A 292 34.46 -17.30 -7.30
CA PRO A 292 33.52 -18.10 -8.09
C PRO A 292 34.16 -19.27 -8.86
N SER A 293 35.26 -18.98 -9.56
CA SER A 293 35.99 -20.01 -10.34
C SER A 293 36.63 -21.14 -9.51
N ALA A 294 36.88 -20.92 -8.21
CA ALA A 294 37.34 -21.95 -7.31
C ALA A 294 36.16 -22.70 -6.69
N GLN A 295 35.03 -21.99 -6.43
CA GLN A 295 33.84 -22.59 -5.88
C GLN A 295 33.15 -23.56 -6.85
N GLU A 296 33.17 -23.28 -8.16
CA GLU A 296 32.64 -24.17 -9.21
C GLU A 296 33.33 -25.55 -9.23
N LEU A 297 34.55 -25.63 -8.73
CA LEU A 297 35.31 -26.90 -8.65
C LEU A 297 35.01 -27.70 -7.38
N MET A 298 34.25 -27.12 -6.44
CA MET A 298 33.91 -27.78 -5.17
C MET A 298 32.54 -28.46 -5.24
N PRO A 299 32.35 -29.57 -4.51
CA PRO A 299 31.01 -30.07 -4.29
C PRO A 299 30.14 -29.00 -3.64
N PRO A 300 28.85 -28.85 -4.04
CA PRO A 300 27.95 -27.91 -3.40
C PRO A 300 27.84 -28.16 -1.90
N PRO A 301 28.03 -27.13 -1.03
CA PRO A 301 27.90 -27.31 0.41
C PRO A 301 26.42 -27.46 0.83
N SER A 302 26.15 -28.34 1.81
CA SER A 302 24.83 -28.44 2.43
C SER A 302 24.78 -27.69 3.77
N VAL A 303 25.13 -26.41 3.77
CA VAL A 303 25.15 -25.54 4.95
C VAL A 303 23.86 -24.72 4.99
N VAL A 304 23.22 -24.65 6.16
CA VAL A 304 22.01 -23.86 6.40
C VAL A 304 22.41 -22.43 6.75
N PHE A 305 21.83 -21.44 6.03
CA PHE A 305 21.94 -20.03 6.36
C PHE A 305 20.61 -19.51 6.92
N SER A 306 20.67 -18.71 8.00
CA SER A 306 19.48 -18.10 8.61
C SER A 306 19.83 -16.74 9.20
N ALA A 307 18.98 -15.75 8.91
CA ALA A 307 19.05 -14.41 9.50
C ALA A 307 17.63 -13.92 9.83
N ASP A 308 16.85 -14.75 10.52
CA ASP A 308 15.44 -14.54 10.82
C ASP A 308 15.23 -13.29 11.68
N GLY A 309 14.17 -12.54 11.41
CA GLY A 309 13.69 -11.51 12.32
C GLY A 309 13.04 -12.13 13.56
N GLY A 310 13.31 -11.58 14.75
CA GLY A 310 12.72 -12.05 15.99
C GLY A 310 11.21 -11.82 16.07
N ALA A 311 10.51 -12.73 16.71
CA ALA A 311 9.07 -12.59 16.95
C ALA A 311 8.77 -11.49 17.98
N GLY A 312 7.61 -10.85 17.86
CA GLY A 312 7.14 -9.82 18.79
C GLY A 312 5.80 -9.25 18.36
N ARG A 313 5.27 -8.28 19.09
CA ARG A 313 4.02 -7.61 18.71
C ARG A 313 4.19 -6.87 17.36
N GLY A 314 5.34 -6.23 17.13
CA GLY A 314 5.81 -5.78 15.82
C GLY A 314 6.81 -6.79 15.28
N GLN A 315 6.49 -7.42 14.15
CA GLN A 315 7.39 -8.38 13.51
C GLN A 315 8.62 -7.64 12.98
N ALA A 316 9.81 -8.15 13.29
CA ALA A 316 11.05 -7.62 12.77
C ALA A 316 11.30 -8.10 11.34
N GLN A 317 12.13 -7.37 10.60
CA GLN A 317 12.58 -7.79 9.27
C GLN A 317 13.72 -8.81 9.37
N ASP A 318 13.74 -9.73 8.41
CA ASP A 318 14.84 -10.63 8.23
C ASP A 318 16.14 -9.87 7.88
N GLY A 319 17.27 -10.50 8.17
CA GLY A 319 18.58 -9.97 7.87
C GLY A 319 19.03 -10.21 6.43
N SER A 320 20.30 -10.01 6.15
CA SER A 320 20.88 -10.14 4.83
C SER A 320 21.86 -11.31 4.72
N LEU A 321 21.83 -11.99 3.55
CA LEU A 321 22.88 -12.89 3.11
C LEU A 321 23.48 -12.35 1.81
N TRP A 322 24.75 -12.00 1.84
CA TRP A 322 25.49 -11.54 0.67
C TRP A 322 26.35 -12.68 0.11
N LEU A 323 26.25 -12.91 -1.19
CA LEU A 323 27.03 -13.88 -1.96
C LEU A 323 27.54 -13.20 -3.23
N PRO A 324 28.75 -13.50 -3.75
CA PRO A 324 29.25 -12.90 -4.98
C PRO A 324 28.48 -13.35 -6.23
N ASP A 325 27.85 -14.52 -6.16
CA ASP A 325 27.01 -15.11 -7.22
C ASP A 325 26.01 -16.12 -6.64
N ALA A 326 25.29 -16.81 -7.49
CA ALA A 326 24.26 -17.77 -7.12
C ALA A 326 24.75 -19.24 -7.05
N ILE A 327 26.05 -19.52 -7.09
CA ILE A 327 26.60 -20.91 -7.13
C ILE A 327 26.21 -21.71 -5.87
N LEU A 328 26.10 -21.05 -4.72
CA LEU A 328 25.66 -21.69 -3.48
C LEU A 328 24.16 -21.90 -3.37
N LEU A 329 23.36 -21.40 -4.33
CA LEU A 329 21.91 -21.55 -4.33
C LEU A 329 21.49 -22.83 -5.07
N PHE A 330 20.60 -23.59 -4.45
CA PHE A 330 20.01 -24.78 -5.07
C PHE A 330 18.63 -24.46 -5.67
N PRO A 331 18.23 -25.12 -6.77
CA PRO A 331 16.90 -24.96 -7.34
C PRO A 331 15.75 -25.35 -6.39
N SER A 332 16.01 -26.23 -5.43
CA SER A 332 15.07 -26.59 -4.37
C SER A 332 15.53 -25.98 -3.05
N VAL A 333 14.91 -24.86 -2.67
CA VAL A 333 15.26 -24.10 -1.48
C VAL A 333 14.20 -24.37 -0.42
N CYS A 334 14.34 -25.42 0.34
CA CYS A 334 13.38 -25.74 1.39
C CYS A 334 14.00 -25.90 2.78
N GLN A 335 15.28 -26.28 2.88
CA GLN A 335 15.88 -26.63 4.16
C GLN A 335 17.21 -25.94 4.45
N THR A 336 17.89 -25.42 3.45
CA THR A 336 19.24 -24.85 3.59
C THR A 336 19.29 -23.33 3.67
N MET A 337 18.19 -22.63 3.30
CA MET A 337 18.12 -21.17 3.32
C MET A 337 16.74 -20.74 3.82
N ARG A 338 16.66 -20.31 5.05
CA ARG A 338 15.42 -19.86 5.69
C ARG A 338 15.54 -18.37 6.00
N GLU A 339 14.48 -17.63 5.66
CA GLU A 339 14.26 -16.26 6.14
C GLU A 339 15.48 -15.36 5.96
N VAL A 340 15.93 -15.21 4.69
CA VAL A 340 17.08 -14.36 4.33
C VAL A 340 16.75 -13.46 3.14
N ARG A 341 17.36 -12.28 3.12
CA ARG A 341 17.33 -11.35 2.00
C ARG A 341 18.68 -11.41 1.28
N PHE A 342 18.66 -11.82 0.00
CA PHE A 342 19.85 -11.98 -0.82
C PHE A 342 20.32 -10.67 -1.43
N PHE A 343 21.65 -10.48 -1.42
CA PHE A 343 22.35 -9.37 -2.03
C PHE A 343 23.62 -9.88 -2.73
N GLY A 344 24.18 -9.06 -3.65
CA GLY A 344 25.49 -9.27 -4.25
C GLY A 344 25.47 -9.86 -5.66
N PHE A 345 24.33 -10.36 -6.13
CA PHE A 345 24.19 -10.85 -7.50
C PHE A 345 22.84 -10.43 -8.10
N ALA A 346 22.90 -9.96 -9.36
CA ALA A 346 21.73 -9.46 -10.07
C ALA A 346 21.05 -10.51 -10.96
N GLU A 347 21.60 -11.71 -11.13
CA GLU A 347 21.05 -12.74 -12.01
C GLU A 347 21.14 -14.12 -11.37
N TRP A 348 20.07 -14.93 -11.56
CA TRP A 348 20.05 -16.34 -11.21
C TRP A 348 19.23 -17.12 -12.25
N SER A 349 19.84 -18.19 -12.81
CA SER A 349 19.23 -18.98 -13.88
C SER A 349 19.17 -20.49 -13.55
N PRO A 350 18.38 -20.89 -12.54
CA PRO A 350 18.24 -22.30 -12.16
C PRO A 350 17.42 -23.06 -13.21
N THR A 351 17.50 -24.41 -13.21
CA THR A 351 16.67 -25.26 -14.07
C THR A 351 15.19 -25.12 -13.73
N TYR A 352 14.85 -25.02 -12.46
CA TYR A 352 13.52 -24.73 -11.90
C TYR A 352 13.73 -24.03 -10.53
N LEU A 353 12.68 -23.53 -9.93
CA LEU A 353 12.73 -23.02 -8.55
C LEU A 353 11.59 -23.61 -7.72
N SER A 354 11.93 -24.28 -6.62
CA SER A 354 10.96 -24.71 -5.61
C SER A 354 11.27 -24.05 -4.29
N VAL A 355 10.36 -23.22 -3.79
CA VAL A 355 10.42 -22.58 -2.47
C VAL A 355 9.41 -23.28 -1.58
N ASP A 356 9.90 -24.03 -0.59
CA ASP A 356 9.08 -24.91 0.24
C ASP A 356 9.29 -24.61 1.72
N GLY A 357 8.33 -23.99 2.37
CA GLY A 357 8.34 -23.62 3.79
C GLY A 357 9.44 -22.62 4.18
N ALA A 358 9.94 -21.83 3.22
CA ALA A 358 11.01 -20.85 3.43
C ALA A 358 10.58 -19.45 3.00
N ASN A 359 11.10 -18.42 3.66
CA ASN A 359 10.92 -17.02 3.28
C ASN A 359 12.20 -16.51 2.61
N LEU A 360 12.12 -16.22 1.33
CA LEU A 360 13.25 -15.74 0.53
C LEU A 360 12.97 -14.36 -0.02
N GLY A 361 13.96 -13.46 0.12
CA GLY A 361 13.91 -12.13 -0.49
C GLY A 361 15.10 -11.91 -1.42
N PHE A 362 14.87 -11.48 -2.66
CA PHE A 362 15.91 -10.99 -3.56
C PHE A 362 15.79 -9.47 -3.62
N GLU A 363 16.78 -8.76 -3.06
CA GLU A 363 16.74 -7.31 -2.89
C GLU A 363 17.78 -6.56 -3.72
N GLU A 364 18.58 -7.29 -4.52
CA GLU A 364 19.50 -6.64 -5.44
C GLU A 364 18.71 -5.85 -6.50
N PRO A 365 18.99 -4.56 -6.70
CA PRO A 365 18.35 -3.78 -7.75
C PRO A 365 18.51 -4.45 -9.13
N HIS A 366 17.45 -4.43 -9.94
CA HIS A 366 17.46 -5.03 -11.29
C HIS A 366 17.66 -6.56 -11.32
N PHE A 367 17.28 -7.26 -10.25
CA PHE A 367 17.39 -8.70 -10.15
C PHE A 367 16.62 -9.41 -11.27
N ARG A 368 17.29 -10.38 -11.88
CA ARG A 368 16.72 -11.25 -12.91
C ARG A 368 16.73 -12.72 -12.46
N LEU A 369 15.55 -13.28 -12.27
CA LEU A 369 15.35 -14.71 -12.05
C LEU A 369 14.81 -15.34 -13.34
N ALA A 370 15.51 -16.30 -13.94
CA ALA A 370 15.07 -16.97 -15.15
C ALA A 370 15.28 -18.49 -15.03
N THR A 371 14.20 -19.28 -14.91
CA THR A 371 14.38 -20.75 -14.97
C THR A 371 14.63 -21.21 -16.41
N THR A 372 15.51 -22.22 -16.57
CA THR A 372 15.97 -22.63 -17.91
C THR A 372 15.13 -23.75 -18.53
N ALA A 373 14.39 -24.54 -17.72
CA ALA A 373 13.57 -25.65 -18.19
C ALA A 373 12.23 -25.82 -17.47
N GLY A 374 12.20 -25.65 -16.15
CA GLY A 374 11.01 -25.88 -15.32
C GLY A 374 10.31 -24.59 -14.90
N GLY A 375 9.30 -24.73 -14.03
CA GLY A 375 8.52 -23.63 -13.45
C GLY A 375 9.08 -23.13 -12.13
N ILE A 376 8.27 -22.29 -11.47
CA ILE A 376 8.49 -21.81 -10.11
C ILE A 376 7.33 -22.28 -9.24
N THR A 377 7.64 -22.94 -8.12
CA THR A 377 6.64 -23.40 -7.14
C THR A 377 6.91 -22.79 -5.78
N VAL A 378 5.85 -22.28 -5.13
CA VAL A 378 5.90 -21.70 -3.77
C VAL A 378 4.87 -22.44 -2.93
N THR A 379 5.34 -23.21 -1.93
CA THR A 379 4.52 -24.20 -1.21
C THR A 379 4.74 -24.15 0.31
N ASN A 380 3.86 -24.80 1.06
CA ASN A 380 3.99 -25.03 2.51
C ASN A 380 4.17 -23.75 3.35
N GLY A 381 3.44 -22.68 3.02
CA GLY A 381 3.51 -21.41 3.73
C GLY A 381 4.73 -20.55 3.36
N ALA A 382 5.45 -20.91 2.29
CA ALA A 382 6.62 -20.18 1.83
C ALA A 382 6.27 -18.79 1.28
N THR A 383 7.22 -17.86 1.38
CA THR A 383 7.14 -16.52 0.78
C THR A 383 8.34 -16.28 -0.13
N LEU A 384 8.06 -15.83 -1.36
CA LEU A 384 9.07 -15.39 -2.32
C LEU A 384 8.93 -13.87 -2.54
N THR A 385 9.85 -13.09 -1.99
CA THR A 385 9.88 -11.63 -2.15
C THR A 385 10.89 -11.24 -3.24
N ILE A 386 10.49 -10.41 -4.17
CA ILE A 386 11.35 -9.83 -5.21
C ILE A 386 11.26 -8.32 -5.09
N ALA A 387 12.36 -7.67 -4.74
CA ALA A 387 12.48 -6.22 -4.76
C ALA A 387 12.91 -5.73 -6.15
N SER A 388 12.44 -4.55 -6.48
CA SER A 388 12.70 -3.91 -7.77
C SER A 388 13.64 -2.73 -7.60
N GLY A 389 14.52 -2.52 -8.55
CA GLY A 389 15.28 -1.28 -8.67
C GLY A 389 14.51 -0.19 -9.43
N PRO A 390 15.08 1.03 -9.52
CA PRO A 390 14.51 2.11 -10.29
C PRO A 390 14.53 1.79 -11.80
N THR A 391 13.52 2.26 -12.54
CA THR A 391 13.60 2.22 -14.02
C THR A 391 14.68 3.17 -14.52
N ASN A 392 15.44 2.75 -15.53
CA ASN A 392 16.53 3.53 -16.13
C ASN A 392 16.70 3.17 -17.63
N GLY A 393 17.72 3.71 -18.29
CA GLY A 393 17.96 3.45 -19.72
C GLY A 393 18.19 1.98 -20.08
N ALA A 394 18.75 1.18 -19.17
CA ALA A 394 18.96 -0.26 -19.36
C ALA A 394 17.71 -1.08 -18.96
N TRP A 395 16.88 -0.54 -18.07
CA TRP A 395 15.64 -1.15 -17.56
C TRP A 395 14.46 -0.17 -17.71
N PRO A 396 14.02 0.14 -18.95
CA PRO A 396 13.02 1.18 -19.17
C PRO A 396 11.60 0.77 -18.80
N GLU A 397 11.28 -0.53 -18.80
CA GLU A 397 9.94 -1.05 -18.60
C GLU A 397 9.67 -1.56 -17.18
N CYS A 398 10.67 -2.17 -16.55
CA CYS A 398 10.53 -2.78 -15.21
C CYS A 398 11.82 -2.60 -14.41
N GLY A 399 11.77 -2.74 -13.09
CA GLY A 399 12.95 -2.63 -12.23
C GLY A 399 13.51 -3.99 -11.79
N ALA A 400 12.78 -5.10 -12.03
CA ALA A 400 13.23 -6.48 -11.85
C ALA A 400 12.40 -7.42 -12.74
N ALA A 401 12.91 -8.62 -13.03
CA ALA A 401 12.23 -9.59 -13.89
C ALA A 401 12.29 -11.01 -13.35
N VAL A 402 11.15 -11.69 -13.40
CA VAL A 402 11.03 -13.13 -13.12
C VAL A 402 10.48 -13.82 -14.35
N ALA A 403 11.22 -14.77 -14.94
CA ALA A 403 10.83 -15.52 -16.11
C ALA A 403 10.88 -17.02 -15.82
N ALA A 404 9.73 -17.67 -15.74
CA ALA A 404 9.66 -19.12 -15.65
C ALA A 404 9.55 -19.72 -17.06
N ALA A 405 10.42 -20.68 -17.40
CA ALA A 405 10.29 -21.45 -18.65
C ALA A 405 9.01 -22.29 -18.67
N GLY A 406 8.51 -22.68 -17.49
CA GLY A 406 7.26 -23.41 -17.28
C GLY A 406 6.22 -22.56 -16.57
N ASP A 407 5.48 -23.21 -15.68
CA ASP A 407 4.38 -22.62 -14.92
C ASP A 407 4.86 -21.97 -13.60
N ILE A 408 4.14 -20.97 -13.14
CA ILE A 408 4.25 -20.49 -11.75
C ILE A 408 3.06 -21.04 -10.96
N THR A 409 3.35 -21.70 -9.83
CA THR A 409 2.34 -22.26 -8.93
C THR A 409 2.53 -21.74 -7.51
N VAL A 410 1.45 -21.20 -6.95
CA VAL A 410 1.41 -20.71 -5.55
C VAL A 410 0.38 -21.53 -4.79
N ALA A 411 0.85 -22.32 -3.83
CA ALA A 411 -0.01 -23.19 -3.02
C ALA A 411 -0.74 -22.40 -1.92
N ALA A 412 -1.67 -23.06 -1.26
CA ALA A 412 -2.40 -22.50 -0.12
C ALA A 412 -1.44 -22.06 1.00
N GLY A 413 -1.69 -20.89 1.58
CA GLY A 413 -0.85 -20.29 2.62
C GLY A 413 0.47 -19.68 2.14
N SER A 414 0.81 -19.82 0.84
CA SER A 414 2.09 -19.37 0.26
C SER A 414 1.93 -18.08 -0.54
N TRP A 415 2.99 -17.26 -0.61
CA TRP A 415 2.90 -15.92 -1.18
C TRP A 415 4.09 -15.56 -2.09
N ILE A 416 3.80 -14.84 -3.17
CA ILE A 416 4.79 -14.08 -3.93
C ILE A 416 4.57 -12.60 -3.61
N VAL A 417 5.67 -11.90 -3.25
CA VAL A 417 5.63 -10.50 -2.80
C VAL A 417 6.48 -9.64 -3.74
N PRO A 418 5.88 -9.05 -4.79
CA PRO A 418 6.57 -8.06 -5.60
C PRO A 418 6.64 -6.72 -4.86
N VAL A 419 7.85 -6.14 -4.79
CA VAL A 419 8.09 -4.85 -4.13
C VAL A 419 8.54 -3.85 -5.19
N SER A 420 7.79 -2.78 -5.40
CA SER A 420 8.17 -1.69 -6.30
C SER A 420 9.17 -0.75 -5.64
N ASP A 421 10.02 -0.09 -6.44
CA ASP A 421 10.90 0.97 -5.94
C ASP A 421 10.06 2.12 -5.34
N PRO A 422 10.28 2.48 -4.06
CA PRO A 422 9.41 3.43 -3.36
C PRO A 422 9.55 4.90 -3.82
N TYR A 423 10.53 5.22 -4.63
CA TYR A 423 10.80 6.59 -5.07
C TYR A 423 10.66 6.78 -6.58
N ASN A 424 11.05 5.78 -7.38
CA ASN A 424 10.97 5.80 -8.83
C ASN A 424 9.76 5.03 -9.38
N GLY A 425 9.27 4.00 -8.65
CA GLY A 425 8.14 3.18 -9.06
C GLY A 425 8.48 2.01 -9.98
N GLY A 426 9.76 1.72 -10.23
CA GLY A 426 10.17 0.52 -10.92
C GLY A 426 9.57 -0.72 -10.25
N SER A 427 9.09 -1.69 -11.01
CA SER A 427 8.31 -2.82 -10.51
C SER A 427 8.75 -4.14 -11.10
N VAL A 428 8.28 -5.24 -10.53
CA VAL A 428 8.66 -6.61 -10.93
C VAL A 428 7.74 -7.10 -12.04
N ARG A 429 8.31 -7.63 -13.12
CA ARG A 429 7.59 -8.27 -14.22
C ARG A 429 7.71 -9.78 -14.13
N PHE A 430 6.58 -10.51 -14.09
CA PHE A 430 6.51 -11.97 -14.07
C PHE A 430 6.08 -12.51 -15.43
N ARG A 431 6.87 -13.41 -15.99
CA ARG A 431 6.59 -14.13 -17.23
C ARG A 431 6.55 -15.64 -17.00
N MET A 432 5.54 -16.33 -17.57
CA MET A 432 5.37 -17.79 -17.42
C MET A 432 4.50 -18.36 -18.54
N THR A 433 4.42 -19.70 -18.61
CA THR A 433 3.47 -20.38 -19.49
C THR A 433 2.06 -20.32 -18.91
N ASN A 434 1.89 -20.84 -17.68
CA ASN A 434 0.63 -20.77 -16.95
C ASN A 434 0.87 -20.24 -15.54
N LEU A 435 -0.17 -19.66 -14.95
CA LEU A 435 -0.20 -19.31 -13.53
C LEU A 435 -1.33 -20.08 -12.83
N ALA A 436 -1.00 -20.69 -11.69
CA ALA A 436 -1.99 -21.30 -10.81
C ALA A 436 -1.81 -20.76 -9.37
N VAL A 437 -2.85 -20.14 -8.84
CA VAL A 437 -2.89 -19.62 -7.46
C VAL A 437 -4.00 -20.33 -6.71
N ALA A 438 -3.61 -21.16 -5.73
CA ALA A 438 -4.57 -21.92 -4.92
C ALA A 438 -5.30 -21.02 -3.91
N ALA A 439 -6.48 -21.45 -3.47
CA ALA A 439 -7.23 -20.78 -2.40
C ALA A 439 -6.39 -20.63 -1.13
N GLY A 440 -6.37 -19.43 -0.55
CA GLY A 440 -5.55 -19.10 0.62
C GLY A 440 -4.09 -18.74 0.31
N GLY A 441 -3.64 -18.85 -0.95
CA GLY A 441 -2.35 -18.34 -1.41
C GLY A 441 -2.50 -17.14 -2.33
N GLY A 442 -1.38 -16.53 -2.74
CA GLY A 442 -1.49 -15.38 -3.64
C GLY A 442 -0.25 -14.57 -3.93
N PHE A 443 -0.51 -13.41 -4.52
CA PHE A 443 0.47 -12.33 -4.67
C PHE A 443 0.09 -11.17 -3.75
N ASN A 444 1.07 -10.64 -3.01
CA ASN A 444 0.85 -9.55 -2.07
C ASN A 444 1.79 -8.38 -2.36
N ALA A 445 1.25 -7.31 -2.95
CA ALA A 445 1.92 -6.04 -3.17
C ALA A 445 1.33 -4.91 -2.30
N ASP A 446 0.67 -5.24 -1.18
CA ASP A 446 0.08 -4.25 -0.27
C ASP A 446 1.16 -3.35 0.34
N ALA A 447 0.97 -2.04 0.28
CA ALA A 447 1.92 -1.04 0.76
C ALA A 447 3.34 -1.16 0.13
N ARG A 448 3.45 -1.71 -1.06
CA ARG A 448 4.71 -1.95 -1.79
C ARG A 448 4.90 -1.03 -3.01
N GLY A 449 4.16 0.07 -3.06
CA GLY A 449 4.29 1.11 -4.07
C GLY A 449 5.13 2.30 -3.59
N TYR A 450 4.79 3.49 -4.09
CA TYR A 450 5.50 4.71 -3.68
C TYR A 450 5.36 5.00 -2.18
N ALA A 451 6.43 5.50 -1.58
CA ALA A 451 6.47 5.80 -0.16
C ALA A 451 5.49 6.89 0.27
N GLY A 452 4.97 6.80 1.48
CA GLY A 452 4.20 7.87 2.11
C GLY A 452 5.04 9.06 2.51
N GLY A 453 4.43 10.22 2.63
CA GLY A 453 5.06 11.46 3.09
C GLY A 453 5.54 11.34 4.52
N LYS A 454 6.69 11.96 4.83
CA LYS A 454 7.30 11.94 6.17
C LYS A 454 6.63 12.95 7.11
N SER A 455 6.93 12.85 8.40
CA SER A 455 6.56 13.86 9.42
C SER A 455 7.48 15.10 9.43
N ALA A 456 8.54 15.10 8.61
CA ALA A 456 9.42 16.22 8.32
C ALA A 456 9.44 16.49 6.81
N PRO A 457 9.80 17.69 6.32
CA PRO A 457 9.85 17.96 4.88
C PRO A 457 10.66 16.90 4.10
N PRO A 458 10.19 16.44 2.94
CA PRO A 458 8.92 16.77 2.32
C PRO A 458 7.75 15.98 2.93
N TYR A 459 6.64 16.66 3.26
CA TYR A 459 5.44 16.06 3.85
C TYR A 459 4.55 15.33 2.83
N TYR A 460 4.76 15.57 1.54
CA TYR A 460 3.98 14.95 0.47
C TYR A 460 4.36 13.48 0.25
N GLY A 461 3.39 12.69 -0.16
CA GLY A 461 3.61 11.31 -0.61
C GLY A 461 4.38 11.27 -1.92
N TYR A 462 5.17 10.22 -2.12
CA TYR A 462 5.90 10.00 -3.37
C TYR A 462 4.97 9.46 -4.46
N GLY A 463 5.43 9.56 -5.71
CA GLY A 463 4.72 9.11 -6.91
C GLY A 463 3.94 10.23 -7.61
N PRO A 464 3.52 10.00 -8.88
CA PRO A 464 2.87 11.02 -9.72
C PRO A 464 1.57 11.58 -9.15
N GLY A 465 0.85 10.78 -8.37
CA GLY A 465 -0.37 11.17 -7.64
C GLY A 465 -0.14 11.29 -6.13
N GLY A 466 1.08 11.65 -5.69
CA GLY A 466 1.40 11.79 -4.27
C GLY A 466 0.46 12.76 -3.55
N GLY A 467 0.03 12.39 -2.34
CA GLY A 467 -0.79 13.23 -1.50
C GLY A 467 -0.02 14.47 -1.02
N TRP A 468 -0.71 15.59 -0.86
CA TRP A 468 -0.15 16.87 -0.40
C TRP A 468 -0.62 17.18 1.02
N CYS A 469 0.23 17.81 1.83
CA CYS A 469 -0.15 18.32 3.15
C CYS A 469 -0.02 19.84 3.18
N ASP A 470 -1.10 20.51 3.55
CA ASP A 470 -1.11 21.93 3.88
C ASP A 470 -1.36 22.06 5.39
N TRP A 471 -0.31 22.48 6.10
CA TRP A 471 -0.27 22.67 7.56
C TRP A 471 -0.66 21.45 8.40
N SER A 472 -1.94 21.10 8.48
CA SER A 472 -2.45 20.00 9.32
C SER A 472 -3.45 19.10 8.62
N TYR A 473 -3.61 19.25 7.31
CA TYR A 473 -4.66 18.59 6.54
C TYR A 473 -4.08 17.77 5.37
N PRO A 474 -3.60 16.54 5.65
CA PRO A 474 -3.00 15.70 4.63
C PRO A 474 -4.06 15.11 3.68
N SER A 475 -3.80 15.22 2.36
CA SER A 475 -4.59 14.58 1.31
C SER A 475 -4.12 13.16 1.02
N GLY A 476 -5.03 12.29 0.59
CA GLY A 476 -4.73 10.93 0.17
C GLY A 476 -3.90 10.87 -1.12
N GLY A 477 -3.14 9.79 -1.31
CA GLY A 477 -2.52 9.48 -2.59
C GLY A 477 -3.57 9.13 -3.65
N GLY A 478 -3.33 9.46 -4.92
CA GLY A 478 -4.19 9.10 -6.06
C GLY A 478 -3.50 8.14 -7.01
N TYR A 479 -4.29 7.37 -7.79
CA TYR A 479 -3.82 6.54 -8.91
C TYR A 479 -4.94 6.23 -9.90
N GLY A 480 -5.77 5.19 -9.69
CA GLY A 480 -6.96 4.88 -10.48
C GLY A 480 -8.12 5.81 -10.16
N GLY A 481 -8.24 6.15 -8.88
CA GLY A 481 -9.12 7.17 -8.33
C GLY A 481 -8.36 8.34 -7.73
N ILE A 482 -9.03 9.46 -7.58
CA ILE A 482 -8.48 10.66 -6.93
C ILE A 482 -8.33 10.39 -5.43
N GLY A 483 -7.21 10.81 -4.82
CA GLY A 483 -7.06 10.82 -3.37
C GLY A 483 -8.00 11.85 -2.72
N GLY A 484 -8.49 11.52 -1.51
CA GLY A 484 -9.41 12.39 -0.77
C GLY A 484 -8.80 13.77 -0.50
N ARG A 485 -9.63 14.82 -0.67
CA ARG A 485 -9.24 16.22 -0.47
C ARG A 485 -9.60 16.69 0.93
N PRO A 486 -8.74 17.43 1.62
CA PRO A 486 -9.18 18.16 2.80
C PRO A 486 -10.03 19.36 2.39
N TYR A 487 -11.03 19.72 3.23
CA TYR A 487 -12.05 20.73 2.94
C TYR A 487 -11.50 22.16 2.75
N THR A 488 -10.27 22.43 3.19
CA THR A 488 -9.68 23.77 3.25
C THR A 488 -8.67 24.08 2.16
N VAL A 489 -8.37 23.15 1.25
CA VAL A 489 -7.33 23.35 0.23
C VAL A 489 -7.98 23.67 -1.12
N ASN A 490 -7.96 24.94 -1.50
CA ASN A 490 -8.36 25.45 -2.82
C ASN A 490 -7.28 25.25 -3.91
N GLY A 491 -6.31 24.35 -3.67
CA GLY A 491 -5.21 24.08 -4.58
C GLY A 491 -5.48 22.90 -5.52
N THR A 492 -4.79 22.90 -6.64
CA THR A 492 -4.69 21.77 -7.60
C THR A 492 -3.83 20.63 -7.08
N ASN A 493 -3.22 20.78 -5.89
CA ASN A 493 -2.25 19.87 -5.30
C ASN A 493 -2.94 18.83 -4.40
N PHE A 494 -3.44 17.77 -4.98
CA PHE A 494 -4.02 16.61 -4.28
C PHE A 494 -3.68 15.35 -5.08
N GLY A 495 -3.86 14.19 -4.48
CA GLY A 495 -3.61 12.90 -5.13
C GLY A 495 -4.37 12.75 -6.45
N SER A 496 -3.72 13.09 -7.56
CA SER A 496 -4.33 13.04 -8.90
C SER A 496 -4.31 11.63 -9.50
N VAL A 497 -5.20 11.37 -10.47
CA VAL A 497 -5.17 10.14 -11.26
C VAL A 497 -4.04 10.20 -12.29
N TYR A 498 -3.42 9.04 -12.60
CA TYR A 498 -2.37 8.90 -13.61
C TYR A 498 -2.34 7.50 -14.21
N GLY A 499 -1.49 7.29 -15.19
CA GLY A 499 -1.30 6.02 -15.88
C GLY A 499 -2.52 5.55 -16.68
N SER A 500 -2.39 4.43 -17.36
CA SER A 500 -3.42 3.84 -18.22
C SER A 500 -4.34 2.89 -17.45
N ALA A 501 -5.63 2.91 -17.74
CA ALA A 501 -6.57 1.93 -17.19
C ALA A 501 -6.37 0.54 -17.83
N SER A 502 -6.00 0.48 -19.12
CA SER A 502 -5.79 -0.78 -19.86
C SER A 502 -4.41 -1.40 -19.66
N MET A 503 -3.40 -0.57 -19.41
CA MET A 503 -2.01 -0.99 -19.19
C MET A 503 -1.43 -0.27 -17.97
N PRO A 504 -1.86 -0.64 -16.75
CA PRO A 504 -1.40 -0.01 -15.53
C PRO A 504 0.00 -0.52 -15.15
N LEU A 505 1.03 0.14 -15.61
CA LEU A 505 2.44 -0.23 -15.43
C LEU A 505 3.14 0.53 -14.27
N GLN A 506 2.38 1.22 -13.45
CA GLN A 506 2.91 2.01 -12.35
C GLN A 506 2.28 1.58 -11.03
N PRO A 507 3.03 1.61 -9.91
CA PRO A 507 2.44 1.38 -8.59
C PRO A 507 1.61 2.58 -8.12
N GLY A 508 0.89 2.42 -7.03
CA GLY A 508 0.11 3.47 -6.38
C GLY A 508 0.97 4.46 -5.62
N SER A 509 0.51 5.70 -5.53
CA SER A 509 1.21 6.80 -4.86
C SER A 509 0.97 6.84 -3.36
N GLY A 510 1.94 7.38 -2.63
CA GLY A 510 1.86 7.58 -1.19
C GLY A 510 0.90 8.70 -0.79
N GLY A 511 0.28 8.55 0.38
CA GLY A 511 -0.48 9.61 1.04
C GLY A 511 0.42 10.63 1.74
N ALA A 512 -0.08 11.80 2.06
CA ALA A 512 0.69 12.83 2.75
C ALA A 512 0.88 12.53 4.25
N GLY A 513 2.07 12.87 4.77
CA GLY A 513 2.33 12.98 6.20
C GLY A 513 1.75 14.28 6.78
N ASN A 514 1.98 14.54 8.07
CA ASN A 514 1.45 15.74 8.75
C ASN A 514 2.57 16.57 9.43
N THR A 515 2.43 17.90 9.38
CA THR A 515 3.43 18.87 9.86
C THR A 515 3.50 19.03 11.39
N GLY A 516 2.54 18.52 12.14
CA GLY A 516 2.31 18.83 13.55
C GLY A 516 3.28 18.26 14.60
N GLY A 517 4.51 17.89 14.22
CA GLY A 517 5.57 17.45 15.15
C GLY A 517 5.33 16.06 15.77
N GLY A 518 6.16 15.10 15.44
CA GLY A 518 6.15 13.74 15.97
C GLY A 518 6.52 12.72 14.90
N LEU A 519 7.38 11.78 15.25
CA LEU A 519 7.92 10.76 14.32
C LEU A 519 6.89 9.79 13.74
N ILE A 520 5.66 9.78 14.25
CA ILE A 520 4.59 8.82 13.89
C ILE A 520 3.58 9.34 12.86
N ARG A 521 3.73 10.59 12.37
CA ARG A 521 2.78 11.21 11.43
C ARG A 521 3.16 11.00 9.97
N VAL A 522 3.36 9.74 9.62
CA VAL A 522 3.78 9.33 8.26
C VAL A 522 2.55 8.94 7.45
N GLY A 523 2.48 9.43 6.21
CA GLY A 523 1.44 9.01 5.25
C GLY A 523 1.54 7.54 4.90
N GLY A 524 0.43 6.92 4.50
CA GLY A 524 0.41 5.54 4.02
C GLY A 524 1.17 5.40 2.70
N ALA A 525 1.94 4.34 2.53
CA ALA A 525 2.54 3.98 1.24
C ALA A 525 1.46 3.55 0.24
N GLY A 526 1.70 3.75 -1.05
CA GLY A 526 0.84 3.22 -2.11
C GLY A 526 0.93 1.70 -2.23
N GLY A 527 -0.05 1.05 -2.84
CA GLY A 527 0.02 -0.36 -3.26
C GLY A 527 1.05 -0.55 -4.38
N GLY A 528 1.72 -1.69 -4.45
CA GLY A 528 2.70 -2.02 -5.49
C GLY A 528 2.04 -2.39 -6.82
N LEU A 529 2.84 -2.92 -7.75
CA LEU A 529 2.37 -3.47 -9.03
C LEU A 529 2.54 -4.99 -9.05
N ILE A 530 1.47 -5.71 -9.34
CA ILE A 530 1.48 -7.12 -9.73
C ILE A 530 1.38 -7.16 -11.25
N TRP A 531 2.47 -7.51 -11.94
CA TRP A 531 2.54 -7.56 -13.40
C TRP A 531 2.80 -9.00 -13.88
N ILE A 532 1.75 -9.64 -14.41
CA ILE A 532 1.74 -11.03 -14.83
C ILE A 532 1.55 -11.11 -16.35
N GLU A 533 2.45 -11.83 -17.03
CA GLU A 533 2.37 -12.17 -18.44
C GLU A 533 2.42 -13.70 -18.60
N ALA A 534 1.27 -14.33 -18.72
CA ALA A 534 1.14 -15.75 -19.01
C ALA A 534 0.90 -15.94 -20.51
N THR A 535 1.71 -16.78 -21.15
CA THR A 535 1.55 -17.05 -22.59
C THR A 535 0.33 -17.92 -22.90
N ASN A 536 -0.28 -18.55 -21.87
CA ASN A 536 -1.45 -19.40 -22.02
C ASN A 536 -2.51 -19.08 -20.94
N ARG A 537 -2.62 -19.86 -19.88
CA ARG A 537 -3.74 -19.80 -18.93
C ARG A 537 -3.35 -19.23 -17.56
N VAL A 538 -4.28 -18.49 -16.97
CA VAL A 538 -4.21 -18.03 -15.56
C VAL A 538 -5.39 -18.62 -14.80
N VAL A 539 -5.12 -19.26 -13.66
CA VAL A 539 -6.13 -19.80 -12.73
C VAL A 539 -5.93 -19.17 -11.36
N ILE A 540 -6.92 -18.43 -10.87
CA ILE A 540 -6.85 -17.74 -9.57
C ILE A 540 -8.01 -18.22 -8.70
N GLU A 541 -7.73 -19.09 -7.73
CA GLU A 541 -8.66 -19.43 -6.64
C GLU A 541 -8.29 -18.67 -5.35
N GLY A 542 -7.08 -18.11 -5.28
CA GLY A 542 -6.55 -17.32 -4.17
C GLY A 542 -6.74 -15.83 -4.35
N ILE A 543 -5.73 -15.06 -3.89
CA ILE A 543 -5.84 -13.60 -3.75
C ILE A 543 -4.65 -12.91 -4.41
N LEU A 544 -4.93 -11.87 -5.20
CA LEU A 544 -3.93 -10.92 -5.67
C LEU A 544 -4.25 -9.56 -5.06
N THR A 545 -3.34 -9.01 -4.23
CA THR A 545 -3.59 -7.75 -3.54
C THR A 545 -2.49 -6.71 -3.80
N ALA A 546 -2.90 -5.49 -4.09
CA ALA A 546 -2.05 -4.32 -4.25
C ALA A 546 -2.69 -3.10 -3.54
N ASN A 547 -3.08 -3.28 -2.28
CA ASN A 547 -3.78 -2.25 -1.52
C ASN A 547 -2.82 -1.17 -0.99
N GLY A 548 -3.30 0.07 -0.88
CA GLY A 548 -2.60 1.15 -0.22
C GLY A 548 -2.61 1.01 1.30
N GLN A 549 -1.57 1.48 1.95
CA GLN A 549 -1.45 1.50 3.41
C GLN A 549 -2.31 2.60 4.01
N ASN A 550 -2.90 2.33 5.16
CA ASN A 550 -3.54 3.37 5.97
C ASN A 550 -2.53 4.42 6.43
N GLY A 551 -2.95 5.68 6.51
CA GLY A 551 -2.14 6.71 7.16
C GLY A 551 -1.88 6.34 8.62
N ARG A 552 -0.75 6.75 9.17
CA ARG A 552 -0.52 6.73 10.62
C ARG A 552 -1.21 7.95 11.26
N THR A 553 -1.12 8.10 12.58
CA THR A 553 -1.74 9.19 13.35
C THR A 553 -1.74 10.55 12.63
N TYR A 554 -2.90 11.16 12.44
CA TYR A 554 -3.12 12.44 11.73
C TYR A 554 -2.66 12.50 10.27
N SER A 555 -2.47 11.36 9.59
CA SER A 555 -1.91 11.29 8.24
C SER A 555 -2.87 10.64 7.25
N ALA A 556 -2.63 10.86 5.96
CA ALA A 556 -3.50 10.36 4.90
C ALA A 556 -3.11 8.96 4.41
N GLY A 557 -4.09 8.24 3.84
CA GLY A 557 -3.89 6.93 3.23
C GLY A 557 -3.19 6.99 1.87
N GLY A 558 -2.39 5.97 1.54
CA GLY A 558 -1.82 5.75 0.21
C GLY A 558 -2.88 5.24 -0.78
N SER A 559 -2.71 5.46 -2.08
CA SER A 559 -3.62 4.90 -3.08
C SER A 559 -3.44 3.39 -3.23
N GLY A 560 -4.47 2.70 -3.74
CA GLY A 560 -4.31 1.35 -4.27
C GLY A 560 -3.27 1.33 -5.40
N GLY A 561 -2.63 0.18 -5.61
CA GLY A 561 -1.64 -0.05 -6.64
C GLY A 561 -2.23 -0.58 -7.94
N ALA A 562 -1.46 -1.41 -8.65
CA ALA A 562 -1.89 -1.98 -9.91
C ALA A 562 -1.86 -3.51 -9.92
N ILE A 563 -2.81 -4.10 -10.63
CA ILE A 563 -2.79 -5.51 -11.02
C ILE A 563 -2.97 -5.56 -12.53
N LEU A 564 -1.94 -6.04 -13.25
CA LEU A 564 -1.96 -6.25 -14.69
C LEU A 564 -1.76 -7.73 -14.99
N ILE A 565 -2.73 -8.34 -15.66
CA ILE A 565 -2.68 -9.73 -16.10
C ILE A 565 -2.87 -9.78 -17.62
N LEU A 566 -1.89 -10.34 -18.32
CA LEU A 566 -1.97 -10.65 -19.73
C LEU A 566 -1.97 -12.18 -19.89
N CYS A 567 -2.97 -12.75 -20.57
CA CYS A 567 -3.09 -14.19 -20.79
C CYS A 567 -3.98 -14.50 -22.00
N LYS A 568 -4.06 -15.80 -22.41
CA LYS A 568 -5.07 -16.22 -23.36
C LYS A 568 -6.42 -16.41 -22.68
N THR A 569 -6.43 -17.12 -21.56
CA THR A 569 -7.65 -17.36 -20.79
C THR A 569 -7.39 -17.21 -19.29
N ILE A 570 -8.43 -16.81 -18.58
CA ILE A 570 -8.41 -16.72 -17.13
C ILE A 570 -9.64 -17.42 -16.52
N SER A 571 -9.45 -18.06 -15.38
CA SER A 571 -10.51 -18.79 -14.66
C SER A 571 -10.29 -18.74 -13.16
N GLY A 572 -11.27 -19.22 -12.40
CA GLY A 572 -11.24 -19.31 -10.95
C GLY A 572 -12.27 -18.43 -10.24
N SER A 573 -12.26 -18.48 -8.90
CA SER A 573 -13.17 -17.79 -8.00
C SER A 573 -12.47 -16.80 -7.05
N GLY A 574 -11.19 -16.54 -7.28
CA GLY A 574 -10.35 -15.71 -6.42
C GLY A 574 -10.69 -14.22 -6.42
N MET A 575 -9.89 -13.44 -5.69
CA MET A 575 -10.07 -12.00 -5.52
C MET A 575 -8.87 -11.20 -6.03
N LEU A 576 -9.14 -10.16 -6.80
CA LEU A 576 -8.18 -9.14 -7.20
C LEU A 576 -8.52 -7.82 -6.49
N SER A 577 -7.58 -7.30 -5.70
CA SER A 577 -7.83 -6.15 -4.83
C SER A 577 -6.74 -5.08 -4.96
N ALA A 578 -7.13 -3.85 -5.27
CA ALA A 578 -6.26 -2.67 -5.36
C ALA A 578 -6.93 -1.47 -4.66
N ASN A 579 -7.24 -1.62 -3.38
CA ASN A 579 -7.98 -0.62 -2.60
C ASN A 579 -7.07 0.50 -2.08
N GLY A 580 -7.60 1.71 -1.97
CA GLY A 580 -6.94 2.81 -1.28
C GLY A 580 -6.90 2.62 0.25
N GLY A 581 -5.83 3.07 0.89
CA GLY A 581 -5.66 3.08 2.33
C GLY A 581 -6.52 4.16 3.01
N ASN A 582 -6.94 3.93 4.24
CA ASN A 582 -7.73 4.89 5.01
C ASN A 582 -6.85 6.03 5.57
N GLY A 583 -7.40 7.23 5.62
CA GLY A 583 -6.84 8.31 6.43
C GLY A 583 -7.11 8.06 7.93
N MET A 584 -6.24 8.60 8.78
CA MET A 584 -6.41 8.56 10.23
C MET A 584 -6.63 9.97 10.77
N GLU A 585 -7.62 10.14 11.64
CA GLU A 585 -7.98 11.40 12.31
C GLU A 585 -8.20 12.57 11.32
N THR A 586 -7.20 13.44 11.11
CA THR A 586 -7.29 14.56 10.15
C THR A 586 -6.92 14.16 8.71
N GLY A 587 -6.53 12.91 8.48
CA GLY A 587 -6.12 12.41 7.18
C GLY A 587 -7.29 12.08 6.26
N SER A 588 -7.12 12.32 4.96
CA SER A 588 -8.04 11.90 3.92
C SER A 588 -7.73 10.50 3.41
N GLY A 589 -8.72 9.81 2.82
CA GLY A 589 -8.54 8.46 2.25
C GLY A 589 -7.76 8.48 0.93
N GLY A 590 -7.00 7.42 0.63
CA GLY A 590 -6.35 7.21 -0.66
C GLY A 590 -7.36 6.85 -1.77
N GLY A 591 -7.05 7.15 -3.02
CA GLY A 591 -7.81 6.70 -4.19
C GLY A 591 -7.66 5.19 -4.42
N GLY A 592 -8.66 4.54 -5.02
CA GLY A 592 -8.55 3.16 -5.49
C GLY A 592 -7.51 3.02 -6.61
N GLY A 593 -6.95 1.82 -6.76
CA GLY A 593 -5.92 1.49 -7.75
C GLY A 593 -6.47 1.14 -9.13
N ARG A 594 -5.72 0.37 -9.89
CA ARG A 594 -6.10 -0.09 -11.24
C ARG A 594 -5.94 -1.59 -11.37
N ILE A 595 -6.95 -2.25 -11.89
CA ILE A 595 -6.93 -3.68 -12.22
C ILE A 595 -7.19 -3.80 -13.72
N ALA A 596 -6.29 -4.44 -14.45
CA ALA A 596 -6.48 -4.73 -15.87
C ALA A 596 -6.24 -6.22 -16.12
N VAL A 597 -7.21 -6.88 -16.73
CA VAL A 597 -7.12 -8.28 -17.14
C VAL A 597 -7.35 -8.34 -18.66
N LEU A 598 -6.27 -8.59 -19.39
CA LEU A 598 -6.28 -8.68 -20.85
C LEU A 598 -6.18 -10.14 -21.26
N TYR A 599 -7.27 -10.67 -21.78
CA TYR A 599 -7.37 -12.04 -22.29
C TYR A 599 -7.81 -12.03 -23.76
N ASN A 600 -7.73 -13.18 -24.41
CA ASN A 600 -8.27 -13.35 -25.77
C ASN A 600 -9.80 -13.59 -25.68
N PRO A 601 -10.67 -12.68 -26.13
CA PRO A 601 -12.11 -12.81 -26.00
C PRO A 601 -12.68 -14.09 -26.60
N SER A 602 -12.17 -14.52 -27.77
CA SER A 602 -12.68 -15.70 -28.44
C SER A 602 -12.35 -17.03 -27.73
N GLU A 603 -11.16 -17.09 -27.10
CA GLU A 603 -10.76 -18.25 -26.29
C GLU A 603 -11.44 -18.22 -24.91
N GLN A 604 -11.57 -17.03 -24.33
CA GLN A 604 -12.21 -16.83 -23.02
C GLN A 604 -13.69 -17.23 -23.03
N ALA A 605 -14.42 -17.00 -24.12
CA ALA A 605 -15.82 -17.36 -24.27
C ALA A 605 -16.06 -18.90 -24.15
N GLY A 606 -15.03 -19.74 -24.42
CA GLY A 606 -15.07 -21.19 -24.26
C GLY A 606 -14.71 -21.69 -22.85
N VAL A 607 -14.34 -20.82 -21.91
CA VAL A 607 -13.93 -21.21 -20.55
C VAL A 607 -15.14 -21.64 -19.72
N SER A 608 -15.15 -22.90 -19.28
CA SER A 608 -16.22 -23.45 -18.43
C SER A 608 -15.62 -24.13 -17.19
N PRO A 609 -16.12 -23.89 -15.96
CA PRO A 609 -17.16 -22.90 -15.65
C PRO A 609 -16.70 -21.45 -15.92
N ALA A 610 -17.67 -20.54 -16.11
CA ALA A 610 -17.35 -19.13 -16.26
C ALA A 610 -16.62 -18.60 -15.00
N PRO A 611 -15.63 -17.72 -15.14
CA PRO A 611 -14.89 -17.17 -14.00
C PRO A 611 -15.81 -16.45 -13.01
N ALA A 612 -15.66 -16.76 -11.72
CA ALA A 612 -16.44 -16.17 -10.63
C ALA A 612 -15.58 -15.23 -9.75
N MET A 613 -14.56 -14.61 -10.33
CA MET A 613 -13.63 -13.75 -9.61
C MET A 613 -14.27 -12.44 -9.13
N ARG A 614 -13.75 -11.92 -8.02
CA ARG A 614 -14.13 -10.64 -7.46
C ARG A 614 -13.05 -9.59 -7.72
N PHE A 615 -13.48 -8.37 -8.06
CA PHE A 615 -12.60 -7.23 -8.32
C PHE A 615 -12.91 -6.11 -7.33
N ALA A 616 -11.91 -5.57 -6.64
CA ALA A 616 -12.07 -4.47 -5.71
C ALA A 616 -11.00 -3.39 -5.96
N ALA A 617 -11.45 -2.19 -6.30
CA ALA A 617 -10.60 -1.00 -6.39
C ALA A 617 -11.22 0.15 -5.57
N ASN A 618 -11.58 -0.17 -4.33
CA ASN A 618 -12.31 0.74 -3.43
C ASN A 618 -11.46 1.95 -3.06
N ALA A 619 -12.13 3.06 -2.82
CA ALA A 619 -11.50 4.22 -2.19
C ALA A 619 -11.23 3.98 -0.71
N GLY A 620 -10.15 4.54 -0.21
CA GLY A 620 -9.89 4.65 1.23
C GLY A 620 -10.86 5.65 1.88
N LYS A 621 -11.21 5.38 3.12
CA LYS A 621 -12.10 6.23 3.93
C LYS A 621 -11.31 7.35 4.61
N ARG A 622 -11.98 8.48 4.85
CA ARG A 622 -11.47 9.58 5.69
C ARG A 622 -11.37 9.19 7.16
N GLY A 623 -10.46 9.79 7.90
CA GLY A 623 -10.29 9.54 9.33
C GLY A 623 -11.37 10.16 10.21
N SER A 624 -11.87 11.37 9.88
CA SER A 624 -12.90 12.08 10.65
C SER A 624 -13.84 12.89 9.76
N SER A 625 -14.92 13.42 10.34
CA SER A 625 -15.84 14.33 9.64
C SER A 625 -15.12 15.60 9.16
N GLY A 626 -15.51 16.14 8.01
CA GLY A 626 -14.91 17.33 7.39
C GLY A 626 -13.69 17.07 6.50
N LYS A 627 -13.33 15.80 6.30
CA LYS A 627 -12.34 15.33 5.33
C LYS A 627 -13.04 14.57 4.21
N ALA A 628 -12.32 14.21 3.14
CA ALA A 628 -12.90 13.50 2.03
C ALA A 628 -12.40 12.05 1.95
N ASP A 629 -13.30 11.15 1.61
CA ASP A 629 -12.95 9.83 1.12
C ASP A 629 -12.21 9.97 -0.22
N GLY A 630 -11.38 9.02 -0.58
CA GLY A 630 -10.85 8.92 -1.93
C GLY A 630 -11.96 8.59 -2.96
N GLU A 631 -11.60 8.53 -4.23
CA GLU A 631 -12.47 8.01 -5.29
C GLU A 631 -12.10 6.55 -5.62
N PRO A 632 -13.08 5.70 -6.04
CA PRO A 632 -12.79 4.35 -6.49
C PRO A 632 -11.89 4.34 -7.72
N GLY A 633 -11.11 3.27 -7.87
CA GLY A 633 -10.22 3.04 -8.99
C GLY A 633 -10.93 2.45 -10.21
N THR A 634 -10.15 1.77 -11.07
CA THR A 634 -10.66 1.23 -12.35
C THR A 634 -10.44 -0.28 -12.46
N VAL A 635 -11.40 -0.98 -13.08
CA VAL A 635 -11.28 -2.36 -13.57
C VAL A 635 -11.41 -2.33 -15.09
N TYR A 636 -10.39 -2.81 -15.81
CA TYR A 636 -10.38 -2.88 -17.27
C TYR A 636 -10.48 -4.34 -17.74
N LEU A 637 -11.42 -4.63 -18.64
CA LEU A 637 -11.63 -5.91 -19.27
C LEU A 637 -11.78 -5.74 -20.79
N PRO A 638 -11.31 -6.67 -21.65
CA PRO A 638 -11.43 -6.56 -23.11
C PRO A 638 -12.88 -6.63 -23.61
N ASP A 639 -13.73 -7.38 -22.90
CA ASP A 639 -15.15 -7.60 -23.23
C ASP A 639 -15.96 -7.91 -21.96
N THR A 640 -17.20 -8.37 -22.15
CA THR A 640 -18.15 -8.68 -21.09
C THR A 640 -18.18 -10.14 -20.64
N SER A 641 -17.25 -10.99 -21.10
CA SER A 641 -17.22 -12.42 -20.79
C SER A 641 -17.06 -12.73 -19.30
N PHE A 642 -16.50 -11.80 -18.53
CA PHE A 642 -16.37 -11.87 -17.08
C PHE A 642 -17.66 -11.55 -16.31
N TYR A 643 -18.66 -10.99 -16.98
CA TYR A 643 -19.91 -10.71 -16.32
C TYR A 643 -20.92 -11.83 -16.56
N PRO A 644 -20.97 -12.88 -15.73
CA PRO A 644 -22.24 -13.53 -15.54
C PRO A 644 -23.17 -12.45 -14.94
N TYR A 645 -24.34 -12.32 -15.51
CA TYR A 645 -25.30 -11.22 -15.35
C TYR A 645 -25.69 -10.83 -13.91
N THR A 646 -25.12 -11.47 -12.91
CA THR A 646 -25.39 -11.28 -11.47
C THR A 646 -24.14 -11.03 -10.63
N GLN A 647 -22.96 -10.83 -11.23
CA GLN A 647 -21.73 -10.70 -10.45
C GLN A 647 -21.64 -9.33 -9.76
N LEU A 648 -21.34 -9.38 -8.48
CA LEU A 648 -21.07 -8.21 -7.63
C LEU A 648 -19.64 -7.76 -7.89
N LEU A 649 -19.48 -6.49 -8.25
CA LEU A 649 -18.19 -5.81 -8.23
C LEU A 649 -18.16 -4.92 -6.99
N ASP A 650 -17.14 -5.09 -6.18
CA ASP A 650 -16.83 -4.08 -5.16
C ASP A 650 -16.43 -2.78 -5.87
N SER A 651 -16.65 -1.64 -5.21
CA SER A 651 -16.51 -0.29 -5.73
C SER A 651 -15.39 -0.07 -6.75
N ALA A 652 -15.72 0.06 -8.04
CA ALA A 652 -14.78 0.34 -9.12
C ALA A 652 -15.46 1.02 -10.31
N ALA A 653 -14.69 1.79 -11.10
CA ALA A 653 -15.11 2.22 -12.44
C ALA A 653 -14.76 1.12 -13.43
N VAL A 654 -15.76 0.55 -14.08
CA VAL A 654 -15.58 -0.51 -15.09
C VAL A 654 -15.30 0.12 -16.46
N VAL A 655 -14.18 -0.27 -17.08
CA VAL A 655 -13.73 0.21 -18.39
C VAL A 655 -13.62 -0.98 -19.34
N ILE A 656 -14.49 -1.02 -20.37
CA ILE A 656 -14.47 -2.03 -21.43
C ILE A 656 -14.37 -1.29 -22.77
N PRO A 657 -13.39 -1.54 -23.63
CA PRO A 657 -13.27 -0.90 -24.94
C PRO A 657 -14.53 -1.17 -25.78
N ASN A 658 -15.03 -0.14 -26.46
CA ASN A 658 -16.25 -0.23 -27.29
C ASN A 658 -17.49 -0.77 -26.55
N PHE A 659 -17.48 -0.79 -25.22
CA PHE A 659 -18.60 -1.19 -24.38
C PHE A 659 -19.56 -0.02 -24.23
N THR A 660 -20.44 0.13 -25.22
CA THR A 660 -21.45 1.20 -25.25
C THR A 660 -22.83 0.71 -24.88
N ASN A 661 -23.08 -0.62 -24.96
CA ASN A 661 -24.37 -1.24 -24.68
C ASN A 661 -24.22 -2.48 -23.82
N TRP A 662 -25.08 -2.64 -22.81
CA TRP A 662 -25.13 -3.80 -21.93
C TRP A 662 -26.58 -4.22 -21.68
N SER A 663 -26.89 -5.50 -21.93
CA SER A 663 -28.25 -6.03 -21.81
C SER A 663 -28.31 -7.22 -20.84
N PRO A 664 -28.06 -7.02 -19.53
CA PRO A 664 -28.19 -8.10 -18.56
C PRO A 664 -29.65 -8.52 -18.38
N PRO A 665 -29.94 -9.83 -18.14
CA PRO A 665 -31.31 -10.28 -17.85
C PRO A 665 -31.85 -9.70 -16.54
N SER A 666 -30.99 -9.50 -15.53
CA SER A 666 -31.27 -8.77 -14.29
C SER A 666 -29.97 -8.26 -13.70
N LEU A 667 -30.03 -7.34 -12.73
CA LEU A 667 -28.84 -6.81 -12.03
C LEU A 667 -29.17 -6.62 -10.55
N THR A 668 -28.36 -7.18 -9.67
CA THR A 668 -28.45 -6.93 -8.23
C THR A 668 -27.11 -6.42 -7.71
N LEU A 669 -27.11 -5.23 -7.11
CA LEU A 669 -26.00 -4.64 -6.39
C LEU A 669 -26.29 -4.75 -4.88
N SER A 670 -25.48 -5.49 -4.16
CA SER A 670 -25.60 -5.65 -2.71
C SER A 670 -24.34 -5.19 -2.02
N ASN A 671 -24.39 -4.08 -1.30
CA ASN A 671 -23.22 -3.45 -0.66
C ASN A 671 -22.02 -3.20 -1.59
N ALA A 672 -22.28 -3.00 -2.88
CA ALA A 672 -21.28 -2.78 -3.92
C ALA A 672 -21.48 -1.41 -4.57
N TRP A 673 -20.39 -0.75 -4.88
CA TRP A 673 -20.39 0.53 -5.60
C TRP A 673 -19.82 0.33 -7.00
N ILE A 674 -20.68 0.48 -8.03
CA ILE A 674 -20.28 0.39 -9.44
C ILE A 674 -20.43 1.73 -10.11
N ARG A 675 -19.45 2.08 -10.95
CA ARG A 675 -19.44 3.29 -11.78
C ARG A 675 -19.33 2.88 -13.25
N PHE A 676 -20.28 3.34 -14.07
CA PHE A 676 -20.22 3.22 -15.53
C PHE A 676 -20.04 4.59 -16.18
N THR A 677 -19.18 4.63 -17.22
CA THR A 677 -18.94 5.83 -18.01
C THR A 677 -19.48 5.64 -19.44
N SER A 678 -20.41 6.50 -19.88
CA SER A 678 -20.98 6.51 -21.24
C SER A 678 -21.53 5.16 -21.70
N LEU A 679 -22.27 4.46 -20.83
CA LEU A 679 -22.81 3.14 -21.06
C LEU A 679 -24.35 3.16 -21.13
N ASP A 680 -24.92 2.62 -22.21
CA ASP A 680 -26.33 2.31 -22.29
C ASP A 680 -26.63 0.92 -21.69
N VAL A 681 -27.46 0.89 -20.67
CA VAL A 681 -27.88 -0.36 -19.99
C VAL A 681 -29.34 -0.66 -20.35
N GLN A 682 -29.61 -1.84 -20.87
CA GLN A 682 -30.95 -2.34 -21.16
C GLN A 682 -31.16 -3.70 -20.50
N SER A 683 -31.55 -3.72 -19.23
CA SER A 683 -31.91 -4.96 -18.54
C SER A 683 -33.36 -5.38 -18.91
N ALA A 684 -33.52 -6.62 -19.32
CA ALA A 684 -34.86 -7.19 -19.55
C ALA A 684 -35.62 -7.38 -18.22
N GLY A 685 -34.90 -7.63 -17.13
CA GLY A 685 -35.42 -7.86 -15.79
C GLY A 685 -35.29 -6.69 -14.84
N ARG A 686 -35.46 -7.02 -13.56
CA ARG A 686 -35.35 -6.07 -12.45
C ARG A 686 -33.91 -5.69 -12.17
N VAL A 687 -33.70 -4.42 -11.84
CA VAL A 687 -32.45 -3.91 -11.24
C VAL A 687 -32.70 -3.57 -9.78
N THR A 688 -31.89 -4.14 -8.89
CA THR A 688 -31.98 -3.94 -7.44
C THR A 688 -30.66 -3.39 -6.91
N VAL A 689 -30.74 -2.30 -6.12
CA VAL A 689 -29.60 -1.71 -5.39
C VAL A 689 -29.92 -1.75 -3.91
N THR A 690 -29.20 -2.58 -3.13
CA THR A 690 -29.57 -2.86 -1.74
C THR A 690 -28.34 -2.83 -0.82
N GLY A 691 -28.48 -2.18 0.33
CA GLY A 691 -27.42 -2.00 1.33
C GLY A 691 -26.89 -0.57 1.39
N SER A 692 -26.44 -0.14 2.58
CA SER A 692 -25.97 1.23 2.85
C SER A 692 -24.79 1.67 1.98
N ASP A 693 -23.94 0.70 1.59
CA ASP A 693 -22.78 0.93 0.73
C ASP A 693 -23.07 0.62 -0.75
N ALA A 694 -24.28 0.14 -1.08
CA ALA A 694 -24.67 -0.12 -2.47
C ALA A 694 -24.93 1.19 -3.22
N ARG A 695 -24.22 1.36 -4.32
CA ARG A 695 -24.34 2.56 -5.15
C ARG A 695 -24.13 2.28 -6.63
N LEU A 696 -25.02 2.77 -7.45
CA LEU A 696 -24.92 2.74 -8.90
C LEU A 696 -24.65 4.16 -9.43
N ASP A 697 -23.47 4.41 -9.98
CA ASP A 697 -23.08 5.67 -10.57
C ASP A 697 -23.10 5.58 -12.10
N LEU A 698 -23.80 6.48 -12.77
CA LEU A 698 -23.88 6.59 -14.22
C LEU A 698 -23.38 7.96 -14.67
N PHE A 699 -22.51 7.96 -15.68
CA PHE A 699 -22.02 9.18 -16.33
C PHE A 699 -22.54 9.23 -17.77
N GLY A 700 -23.29 10.29 -18.08
CA GLY A 700 -23.88 10.50 -19.38
C GLY A 700 -22.93 11.08 -20.44
N PRO A 701 -23.36 11.09 -21.70
CA PRO A 701 -24.72 10.72 -22.08
C PRO A 701 -24.95 9.21 -21.94
N CYS A 702 -26.09 8.80 -21.35
CA CYS A 702 -26.39 7.39 -21.14
C CYS A 702 -27.90 7.14 -21.10
N MET A 703 -28.30 5.91 -21.49
CA MET A 703 -29.68 5.43 -21.38
C MET A 703 -29.70 4.18 -20.50
N PHE A 704 -30.45 4.25 -19.41
CA PHE A 704 -30.64 3.14 -18.49
C PHE A 704 -32.09 2.66 -18.55
N ARG A 705 -32.32 1.41 -18.97
CA ARG A 705 -33.64 0.79 -19.10
C ARG A 705 -33.70 -0.52 -18.35
N CYS A 706 -34.80 -0.79 -17.62
CA CYS A 706 -35.06 -2.03 -16.92
C CYS A 706 -36.57 -2.29 -16.80
N SER A 707 -36.99 -3.51 -16.38
CA SER A 707 -38.41 -3.75 -16.06
C SER A 707 -38.81 -3.01 -14.80
N ASP A 708 -38.07 -3.18 -13.70
CA ASP A 708 -38.25 -2.45 -12.44
C ASP A 708 -36.88 -1.98 -11.91
N LEU A 709 -36.88 -0.82 -11.27
CA LEU A 709 -35.71 -0.29 -10.58
C LEU A 709 -36.02 -0.11 -9.08
N VAL A 710 -35.33 -0.86 -8.23
CA VAL A 710 -35.64 -0.96 -6.81
C VAL A 710 -34.43 -0.61 -5.97
N PHE A 711 -34.61 0.36 -5.06
CA PHE A 711 -33.63 0.72 -4.03
C PHE A 711 -34.15 0.31 -2.66
N SER A 712 -33.31 -0.33 -1.85
CA SER A 712 -33.66 -0.79 -0.50
C SER A 712 -32.46 -0.73 0.44
N GLN A 713 -32.71 -0.73 1.75
CA GLN A 713 -31.69 -0.79 2.81
C GLN A 713 -30.58 0.28 2.67
N GLY A 714 -30.92 1.50 2.26
CA GLY A 714 -29.97 2.60 2.07
C GLY A 714 -29.27 2.64 0.70
N GLY A 715 -29.59 1.71 -0.21
CA GLY A 715 -29.05 1.70 -1.57
C GLY A 715 -29.30 2.99 -2.31
N SER A 716 -28.36 3.43 -3.13
CA SER A 716 -28.41 4.74 -3.81
C SER A 716 -28.01 4.66 -5.28
N MET A 717 -28.43 5.67 -6.05
CA MET A 717 -28.00 5.88 -7.42
C MET A 717 -27.56 7.33 -7.61
N ARG A 718 -26.53 7.55 -8.41
CA ARG A 718 -26.16 8.89 -8.86
C ARG A 718 -26.00 8.92 -10.37
N VAL A 719 -26.66 9.89 -11.01
CA VAL A 719 -26.61 10.07 -12.46
C VAL A 719 -26.07 11.47 -12.77
N TRP A 720 -24.92 11.52 -13.43
CA TRP A 720 -24.37 12.75 -14.00
C TRP A 720 -24.78 12.83 -15.47
N ALA A 721 -25.64 13.76 -15.79
CA ALA A 721 -26.05 13.99 -17.15
C ALA A 721 -24.91 14.48 -18.04
N GLY A 722 -24.83 13.99 -19.27
CA GLY A 722 -23.93 14.50 -20.29
C GLY A 722 -24.40 15.82 -20.88
N THR A 723 -23.65 16.34 -21.86
CA THR A 723 -24.06 17.48 -22.66
C THR A 723 -25.26 17.14 -23.55
N THR A 724 -26.19 18.09 -23.75
CA THR A 724 -27.23 17.98 -24.79
C THR A 724 -26.60 18.20 -26.16
N ASN A 725 -27.04 17.43 -27.16
CA ASN A 725 -26.61 17.50 -28.55
C ASN A 725 -27.78 17.16 -29.51
N SER A 726 -27.50 16.94 -30.80
CA SER A 726 -28.54 16.56 -31.80
C SER A 726 -29.26 15.26 -31.43
N ASP A 727 -28.55 14.30 -30.85
CA ASP A 727 -29.08 12.98 -30.48
C ASP A 727 -29.80 13.02 -29.13
N TRP A 728 -29.41 13.96 -28.27
CA TRP A 728 -29.90 14.19 -26.91
C TRP A 728 -30.31 15.67 -26.71
N PRO A 729 -31.33 16.15 -27.43
CA PRO A 729 -31.61 17.58 -27.48
C PRO A 729 -32.13 18.18 -26.17
N ASN A 730 -32.82 17.38 -25.34
CA ASN A 730 -33.49 17.86 -24.14
C ASN A 730 -32.88 17.32 -22.82
N PHE A 731 -32.28 16.16 -22.87
CA PHE A 731 -31.78 15.47 -21.65
C PHE A 731 -30.40 14.87 -21.90
N GLY A 732 -29.50 15.04 -20.95
CA GLY A 732 -28.16 14.46 -20.99
C GLY A 732 -28.07 13.02 -20.41
N ALA A 733 -29.16 12.47 -19.85
CA ALA A 733 -29.31 11.08 -19.44
C ALA A 733 -30.79 10.70 -19.28
N ILE A 734 -31.15 9.45 -19.57
CA ILE A 734 -32.52 8.92 -19.43
C ILE A 734 -32.50 7.63 -18.60
N VAL A 735 -33.33 7.60 -17.56
CA VAL A 735 -33.53 6.40 -16.70
C VAL A 735 -35.01 5.97 -16.88
N THR A 736 -35.22 4.75 -17.37
CA THR A 736 -36.54 4.21 -17.64
C THR A 736 -36.79 2.88 -16.93
N ALA A 737 -37.83 2.80 -16.11
CA ALA A 737 -38.39 1.55 -15.60
C ALA A 737 -39.70 1.23 -16.30
N GLY A 738 -39.79 0.08 -16.99
CA GLY A 738 -41.03 -0.33 -17.68
C GLY A 738 -42.22 -0.45 -16.74
N GLY A 739 -42.01 -0.98 -15.55
CA GLY A 739 -42.90 -1.12 -14.41
C GLY A 739 -42.71 -0.03 -13.34
N THR A 740 -42.06 -0.38 -12.25
CA THR A 740 -41.95 0.50 -11.07
C THR A 740 -40.52 0.99 -10.85
N LEU A 741 -40.39 2.31 -10.63
CA LEU A 741 -39.22 2.91 -9.98
C LEU A 741 -39.56 3.07 -8.50
N ASN A 742 -38.94 2.22 -7.66
CA ASN A 742 -39.19 2.19 -6.22
C ASN A 742 -37.96 2.65 -5.43
N ILE A 743 -38.03 3.81 -4.82
CA ILE A 743 -37.05 4.35 -3.88
C ILE A 743 -37.54 4.05 -2.47
N GLY A 744 -36.98 3.00 -1.84
CA GLY A 744 -37.36 2.56 -0.50
C GLY A 744 -37.02 3.59 0.59
N THR A 745 -37.46 3.32 1.79
CA THR A 745 -37.18 4.14 2.98
C THR A 745 -35.69 4.35 3.17
N GLY A 746 -35.24 5.61 3.32
CA GLY A 746 -33.84 6.00 3.50
C GLY A 746 -32.96 5.86 2.27
N CYS A 747 -33.53 5.54 1.09
CA CYS A 747 -32.80 5.40 -0.17
C CYS A 747 -32.83 6.72 -0.96
N TRP A 748 -31.75 6.99 -1.74
CA TRP A 748 -31.65 8.25 -2.48
C TRP A 748 -31.21 8.05 -3.92
N VAL A 749 -31.83 8.82 -4.82
CA VAL A 749 -31.41 8.98 -6.23
C VAL A 749 -30.94 10.42 -6.42
N TYR A 750 -29.67 10.58 -6.77
CA TYR A 750 -29.03 11.86 -7.01
C TYR A 750 -29.00 12.13 -8.52
N ALA A 751 -29.55 13.26 -8.94
CA ALA A 751 -29.55 13.70 -10.34
C ALA A 751 -28.68 14.95 -10.49
N CYS A 752 -27.57 14.82 -11.21
CA CYS A 752 -26.63 15.92 -11.41
C CYS A 752 -26.72 16.39 -12.86
N SER A 753 -27.14 17.65 -13.05
CA SER A 753 -27.13 18.29 -14.35
C SER A 753 -25.72 18.67 -14.77
N GLN A 754 -25.48 18.77 -16.09
CA GLN A 754 -24.20 19.20 -16.62
C GLN A 754 -23.98 20.69 -16.33
N GLY A 755 -22.91 21.03 -15.63
CA GLY A 755 -22.73 22.34 -14.99
C GLY A 755 -22.50 23.53 -15.93
N THR A 756 -22.17 23.31 -17.22
CA THR A 756 -21.96 24.41 -18.20
C THR A 756 -23.01 24.44 -19.29
N ASN A 757 -23.57 23.30 -19.70
CA ASN A 757 -24.56 23.17 -20.79
C ASN A 757 -26.00 23.00 -20.29
N GLY A 758 -26.18 22.49 -19.04
CA GLY A 758 -27.50 22.29 -18.43
C GLY A 758 -28.20 20.97 -18.77
N GLY A 759 -27.54 20.05 -19.51
CA GLY A 759 -28.06 18.71 -19.76
C GLY A 759 -28.43 18.05 -18.43
N SER A 760 -29.63 17.43 -18.37
CA SER A 760 -30.24 16.96 -17.12
C SER A 760 -30.77 15.54 -17.24
N VAL A 761 -31.24 14.94 -16.15
CA VAL A 761 -31.71 13.57 -16.09
C VAL A 761 -33.23 13.52 -16.20
N ARG A 762 -33.75 12.64 -17.08
CA ARG A 762 -35.16 12.28 -17.17
C ARG A 762 -35.42 10.92 -16.59
N PHE A 763 -36.40 10.80 -15.69
CA PHE A 763 -36.91 9.54 -15.14
C PHE A 763 -38.27 9.22 -15.71
N ALA A 764 -38.45 8.01 -16.27
CA ALA A 764 -39.71 7.55 -16.83
C ALA A 764 -40.09 6.16 -16.26
N ALA A 765 -41.37 5.98 -15.83
CA ALA A 765 -41.84 4.70 -15.31
C ALA A 765 -43.35 4.50 -15.52
N ALA A 766 -43.87 3.30 -15.32
CA ALA A 766 -45.30 3.15 -15.16
C ALA A 766 -45.70 3.71 -13.79
N ASN A 767 -45.03 3.33 -12.74
CA ASN A 767 -45.25 3.83 -11.38
C ASN A 767 -43.92 4.33 -10.76
N VAL A 768 -44.01 5.38 -9.93
CA VAL A 768 -42.90 5.87 -9.13
C VAL A 768 -43.32 5.85 -7.66
N ARG A 769 -42.53 5.24 -6.81
CA ARG A 769 -42.70 5.26 -5.35
C ARG A 769 -41.47 5.86 -4.67
N VAL A 770 -41.72 6.82 -3.78
CA VAL A 770 -40.70 7.48 -2.95
C VAL A 770 -41.08 7.30 -1.49
N GLY A 771 -40.35 6.41 -0.80
CA GLY A 771 -40.58 6.08 0.60
C GLY A 771 -40.07 7.15 1.57
N ALA A 772 -40.60 7.14 2.79
CA ALA A 772 -40.26 8.10 3.83
C ALA A 772 -38.76 8.15 4.14
N GLY A 773 -38.19 9.36 4.34
CA GLY A 773 -36.77 9.56 4.61
C GLY A 773 -35.85 9.33 3.41
N GLY A 774 -36.36 8.92 2.25
CA GLY A 774 -35.66 8.80 0.98
C GLY A 774 -36.14 9.78 -0.07
N GLY A 775 -35.59 9.70 -1.28
CA GLY A 775 -36.07 10.58 -2.33
C GLY A 775 -35.16 10.80 -3.52
N PHE A 776 -35.48 11.83 -4.27
CA PHE A 776 -34.65 12.41 -5.33
C PHE A 776 -33.96 13.67 -4.79
N ASN A 777 -32.66 13.78 -5.03
CA ASN A 777 -31.89 14.94 -4.64
C ASN A 777 -31.09 15.48 -5.83
N ALA A 778 -31.31 16.72 -6.18
CA ALA A 778 -30.53 17.50 -7.14
C ALA A 778 -30.06 18.84 -6.53
N ASP A 779 -29.89 18.90 -5.22
CA ASP A 779 -29.43 20.10 -4.52
C ASP A 779 -27.99 20.43 -4.97
N SER A 780 -27.73 21.69 -5.30
CA SER A 780 -26.42 22.16 -5.78
C SER A 780 -25.92 21.44 -7.04
N ALA A 781 -26.79 20.80 -7.78
CA ALA A 781 -26.51 19.92 -8.92
C ALA A 781 -26.87 20.52 -10.29
N GLY A 782 -27.12 21.85 -10.35
CA GLY A 782 -27.41 22.61 -11.57
C GLY A 782 -26.15 23.23 -12.19
N TYR A 783 -26.35 24.39 -12.85
CA TYR A 783 -25.26 25.15 -13.45
C TYR A 783 -24.20 25.53 -12.40
N ALA A 784 -22.95 25.54 -12.83
CA ALA A 784 -21.83 25.88 -11.98
C ALA A 784 -21.82 27.34 -11.53
N GLY A 785 -21.35 27.63 -10.34
CA GLY A 785 -21.06 28.99 -9.89
C GLY A 785 -19.86 29.59 -10.65
N GLY A 786 -19.84 30.91 -10.76
CA GLY A 786 -18.73 31.64 -11.38
C GLY A 786 -17.44 31.50 -10.57
N ALA A 787 -16.31 31.40 -11.28
CA ALA A 787 -14.98 31.53 -10.67
C ALA A 787 -14.82 32.96 -10.05
N PRO A 788 -13.80 33.18 -9.20
CA PRO A 788 -13.58 34.51 -8.60
C PRO A 788 -13.61 35.64 -9.61
N GLY A 789 -14.53 36.61 -9.43
CA GLY A 789 -14.76 37.73 -10.35
C GLY A 789 -15.53 37.38 -11.63
N GLN A 790 -15.97 36.14 -11.84
CA GLN A 790 -16.68 35.69 -13.03
C GLN A 790 -18.18 35.48 -12.75
N ALA A 791 -18.98 35.59 -13.81
CA ALA A 791 -20.40 35.26 -13.75
C ALA A 791 -20.64 33.77 -13.55
N GLY A 792 -21.72 33.37 -12.89
CA GLY A 792 -22.23 32.01 -12.82
C GLY A 792 -22.70 31.53 -14.20
N PHE A 793 -22.66 30.22 -14.37
CA PHE A 793 -23.15 29.57 -15.58
C PHE A 793 -24.69 29.50 -15.59
N GLY A 794 -25.25 29.32 -16.79
CA GLY A 794 -26.68 29.21 -17.07
C GLY A 794 -27.31 30.50 -17.51
N PRO A 795 -28.54 30.43 -18.11
CA PRO A 795 -29.22 31.62 -18.69
C PRO A 795 -29.51 32.74 -17.69
N GLY A 796 -29.68 32.39 -16.43
CA GLY A 796 -29.85 33.34 -15.31
C GLY A 796 -28.62 33.41 -14.41
N GLY A 797 -27.41 33.29 -14.95
CA GLY A 797 -26.18 33.37 -14.14
C GLY A 797 -26.00 34.71 -13.45
N GLY A 798 -25.76 34.71 -12.12
CA GLY A 798 -25.44 35.93 -11.37
C GLY A 798 -24.08 36.49 -11.80
N GLN A 799 -23.95 37.83 -11.89
CA GLN A 799 -22.68 38.47 -12.26
C GLN A 799 -21.66 38.40 -11.10
N GLY A 800 -20.39 38.14 -11.46
CA GLY A 800 -19.26 38.27 -10.57
C GLY A 800 -18.73 39.71 -10.53
N GLY A 801 -18.05 40.09 -9.47
CA GLY A 801 -17.48 41.42 -9.34
C GLY A 801 -16.33 41.54 -8.34
N ALA A 802 -15.75 42.76 -8.26
CA ALA A 802 -14.63 43.02 -7.36
C ALA A 802 -15.07 43.26 -5.90
N ALA A 803 -16.27 43.82 -5.69
CA ALA A 803 -16.79 44.15 -4.38
C ALA A 803 -18.09 43.43 -4.01
N TYR A 804 -18.87 42.98 -5.01
CA TYR A 804 -20.17 42.36 -4.84
C TYR A 804 -20.39 41.27 -5.86
N SER A 805 -21.18 40.25 -5.55
CA SER A 805 -21.57 39.21 -6.49
C SER A 805 -23.07 38.96 -6.47
N GLY A 806 -23.67 38.86 -7.67
CA GLY A 806 -25.08 38.60 -7.85
C GLY A 806 -25.48 37.18 -7.60
N GLY A 807 -26.68 36.93 -7.03
CA GLY A 807 -27.31 35.62 -6.93
C GLY A 807 -27.76 35.08 -8.30
N GLY A 808 -27.75 33.73 -8.48
CA GLY A 808 -28.31 33.07 -9.67
C GLY A 808 -29.83 33.21 -9.74
N GLY A 809 -30.43 33.27 -10.93
CA GLY A 809 -31.88 33.30 -11.18
C GLY A 809 -32.38 32.05 -11.91
N TYR A 810 -33.65 31.71 -11.76
CA TYR A 810 -34.41 30.71 -12.55
C TYR A 810 -35.90 30.94 -12.50
N GLY A 811 -36.61 30.46 -11.45
CA GLY A 811 -38.02 30.73 -11.23
C GLY A 811 -38.28 32.13 -10.66
N GLY A 812 -37.41 32.58 -9.76
CA GLY A 812 -37.26 33.92 -9.25
C GLY A 812 -35.95 34.56 -9.69
N THR A 813 -35.87 35.88 -9.64
CA THR A 813 -34.62 36.61 -9.87
C THR A 813 -33.68 36.43 -8.70
N GLY A 814 -32.38 36.39 -8.99
CA GLY A 814 -31.36 36.46 -7.93
C GLY A 814 -31.35 37.78 -7.19
N GLY A 815 -30.76 37.83 -5.98
CA GLY A 815 -30.55 39.04 -5.21
C GLY A 815 -29.54 39.96 -5.90
N TYR A 816 -29.85 41.28 -5.85
CA TYR A 816 -29.04 42.32 -6.46
C TYR A 816 -28.13 43.00 -5.44
N ALA A 817 -26.83 42.92 -5.62
CA ALA A 817 -25.86 43.63 -4.75
C ALA A 817 -24.86 44.44 -5.60
N ASN A 818 -25.32 45.56 -6.19
CA ASN A 818 -24.54 46.41 -7.10
C ASN A 818 -23.84 45.69 -8.28
N ALA A 819 -24.22 44.45 -8.51
CA ALA A 819 -23.86 43.62 -9.67
C ALA A 819 -25.16 43.14 -10.30
N SER A 820 -25.21 42.88 -11.60
CA SER A 820 -26.43 42.38 -12.23
C SER A 820 -26.83 41.03 -11.64
N CYS A 821 -28.06 40.89 -11.20
CA CYS A 821 -28.62 39.64 -10.68
C CYS A 821 -28.98 38.69 -11.81
N GLY A 822 -29.08 37.40 -11.48
CA GLY A 822 -29.60 36.40 -12.42
C GLY A 822 -31.08 36.62 -12.71
N LEU A 823 -31.45 36.64 -14.01
CA LEU A 823 -32.84 36.82 -14.47
C LEU A 823 -33.61 35.49 -14.47
N THR A 824 -34.95 35.59 -14.52
CA THR A 824 -35.83 34.40 -14.69
C THR A 824 -35.79 33.88 -16.13
N TYR A 825 -35.92 32.57 -16.33
CA TYR A 825 -36.00 31.90 -17.63
C TYR A 825 -36.79 30.60 -17.57
N GLY A 826 -36.93 29.92 -18.67
CA GLY A 826 -37.63 28.65 -18.79
C GLY A 826 -39.15 28.74 -18.54
N SER A 827 -39.84 27.60 -18.63
CA SER A 827 -41.30 27.49 -18.48
C SER A 827 -41.73 27.22 -17.06
N ALA A 828 -42.70 27.93 -16.54
CA ALA A 828 -43.30 27.65 -15.24
C ALA A 828 -44.17 26.35 -15.25
N GLN A 829 -44.80 26.03 -16.40
CA GLN A 829 -45.69 24.88 -16.56
C GLN A 829 -44.92 23.58 -16.89
N HIS A 830 -43.77 23.71 -17.58
CA HIS A 830 -42.92 22.60 -18.00
C HIS A 830 -41.44 22.94 -17.71
N PRO A 831 -41.01 22.96 -16.44
CA PRO A 831 -39.63 23.22 -16.09
C PRO A 831 -38.73 22.10 -16.64
N ALA A 832 -37.86 22.47 -17.59
CA ALA A 832 -36.96 21.57 -18.30
C ALA A 832 -35.47 21.94 -18.07
N ASP A 833 -35.24 23.05 -17.38
CA ASP A 833 -33.89 23.57 -17.13
C ASP A 833 -33.48 23.42 -15.67
N PRO A 834 -32.18 23.22 -15.38
CA PRO A 834 -31.65 23.37 -14.03
C PRO A 834 -31.54 24.86 -13.64
N GLY A 835 -31.33 25.12 -12.35
CA GLY A 835 -31.10 26.48 -11.84
C GLY A 835 -29.67 26.96 -12.16
N SER A 836 -29.54 28.27 -12.32
CA SER A 836 -28.26 28.93 -12.66
C SER A 836 -27.35 29.14 -11.45
N GLY A 837 -26.05 29.16 -11.71
CA GLY A 837 -25.03 29.50 -10.75
C GLY A 837 -24.98 30.99 -10.42
N ALA A 838 -24.49 31.34 -9.26
CA ALA A 838 -24.22 32.72 -8.82
C ALA A 838 -22.85 33.22 -9.26
N GLY A 839 -22.63 34.51 -9.19
CA GLY A 839 -21.33 35.14 -9.44
C GLY A 839 -20.32 34.89 -8.34
N GLY A 840 -19.03 34.75 -8.72
CA GLY A 840 -17.89 34.69 -7.83
C GLY A 840 -17.36 36.09 -7.49
N LEU A 841 -16.71 36.26 -6.34
CA LEU A 841 -16.12 37.54 -5.91
C LEU A 841 -14.61 37.54 -6.16
N LEU A 842 -14.06 38.60 -6.77
CA LEU A 842 -12.62 38.79 -6.97
C LEU A 842 -11.91 38.99 -5.62
N GLY A 843 -10.66 38.48 -5.52
CA GLY A 843 -9.80 38.73 -4.36
C GLY A 843 -9.53 37.57 -3.42
N GLY A 844 -9.83 36.35 -3.84
CA GLY A 844 -9.45 35.10 -3.13
C GLY A 844 -9.71 33.86 -3.98
N ALA A 845 -8.85 32.86 -3.90
CA ALA A 845 -8.94 31.62 -4.69
C ALA A 845 -10.18 30.75 -4.35
N ASP A 846 -10.83 30.99 -3.21
CA ASP A 846 -11.97 30.27 -2.65
C ASP A 846 -13.32 30.96 -2.86
N ARG A 847 -13.34 32.08 -3.58
CA ARG A 847 -14.55 32.93 -3.72
C ARG A 847 -15.38 32.60 -4.95
N TYR A 848 -15.70 31.33 -5.15
CA TYR A 848 -16.61 30.86 -6.19
C TYR A 848 -18.08 31.21 -5.83
N GLY A 849 -18.91 31.45 -6.83
CA GLY A 849 -20.36 31.58 -6.64
C GLY A 849 -21.00 30.24 -6.27
N GLY A 850 -22.15 30.25 -5.62
CA GLY A 850 -22.96 29.08 -5.34
C GLY A 850 -23.50 28.44 -6.64
N ARG A 851 -23.53 27.10 -6.70
CA ARG A 851 -24.10 26.34 -7.82
C ARG A 851 -25.64 26.43 -7.79
N GLY A 852 -26.28 26.36 -8.96
CA GLY A 852 -27.73 26.19 -9.04
C GLY A 852 -28.19 24.80 -8.60
N GLY A 853 -29.47 24.66 -8.25
CA GLY A 853 -30.15 23.38 -8.09
C GLY A 853 -30.30 22.66 -9.44
N GLY A 854 -30.25 21.33 -9.47
CA GLY A 854 -30.42 20.53 -10.67
C GLY A 854 -31.88 20.44 -11.14
N LEU A 855 -32.14 19.60 -12.15
CA LEU A 855 -33.51 19.29 -12.62
C LEU A 855 -33.87 17.85 -12.25
N ILE A 856 -35.02 17.67 -11.60
CA ILE A 856 -35.69 16.38 -11.45
C ILE A 856 -36.93 16.37 -12.36
N HIS A 857 -36.87 15.58 -13.45
CA HIS A 857 -37.96 15.41 -14.40
C HIS A 857 -38.50 13.98 -14.33
N ILE A 858 -39.74 13.83 -13.80
CA ILE A 858 -40.38 12.53 -13.56
C ILE A 858 -41.65 12.43 -14.44
N GLU A 859 -41.72 11.36 -15.25
CA GLU A 859 -42.91 11.03 -16.04
C GLU A 859 -43.39 9.61 -15.62
N ALA A 860 -44.47 9.56 -14.86
CA ALA A 860 -45.16 8.30 -14.53
C ALA A 860 -46.41 8.13 -15.36
N ARG A 861 -46.55 6.99 -16.03
CA ARG A 861 -47.76 6.74 -16.82
C ARG A 861 -48.99 6.58 -15.95
N GLU A 862 -48.84 6.01 -14.75
CA GLU A 862 -49.93 5.69 -13.83
C GLU A 862 -49.79 6.50 -12.54
N ASN A 863 -49.03 6.04 -11.57
CA ASN A 863 -49.04 6.54 -10.22
C ASN A 863 -47.71 7.14 -9.81
N VAL A 864 -47.76 8.20 -9.03
CA VAL A 864 -46.64 8.67 -8.18
C VAL A 864 -47.09 8.61 -6.73
N VAL A 865 -46.40 7.81 -5.90
CA VAL A 865 -46.58 7.77 -4.45
C VAL A 865 -45.41 8.51 -3.82
N LEU A 866 -45.67 9.66 -3.20
CA LEU A 866 -44.63 10.52 -2.62
C LEU A 866 -44.81 10.58 -1.08
N GLU A 867 -44.00 9.83 -0.36
CA GLU A 867 -43.93 9.83 1.11
C GLU A 867 -42.58 10.39 1.60
N GLY A 868 -41.60 10.61 0.72
CA GLY A 868 -40.28 11.19 0.95
C GLY A 868 -40.11 12.56 0.31
N ALA A 869 -38.93 12.88 -0.18
CA ALA A 869 -38.57 14.20 -0.65
C ALA A 869 -38.09 14.23 -2.12
N ILE A 870 -38.41 15.30 -2.84
CA ILE A 870 -37.82 15.69 -4.12
C ILE A 870 -37.20 17.07 -3.92
N THR A 871 -35.88 17.20 -3.99
CA THR A 871 -35.19 18.46 -3.71
C THR A 871 -34.25 18.88 -4.83
N CYS A 872 -34.31 20.19 -5.17
CA CYS A 872 -33.48 20.85 -6.18
C CYS A 872 -33.02 22.22 -5.68
N ASN A 873 -32.51 22.31 -4.44
CA ASN A 873 -32.13 23.60 -3.85
C ASN A 873 -30.80 24.12 -4.44
N GLY A 874 -30.67 25.44 -4.53
CA GLY A 874 -29.39 26.09 -4.85
C GLY A 874 -28.39 25.99 -3.71
N GLN A 875 -27.11 26.05 -4.04
CA GLN A 875 -26.02 26.09 -3.07
C GLN A 875 -25.90 27.51 -2.47
N ASP A 876 -25.64 27.54 -1.18
CA ASP A 876 -25.25 28.80 -0.52
C ASP A 876 -23.91 29.30 -1.08
N GLY A 877 -23.67 30.60 -1.01
CA GLY A 877 -22.38 31.17 -1.38
C GLY A 877 -21.26 30.56 -0.52
N PRO A 878 -20.29 29.81 -1.10
CA PRO A 878 -19.34 29.07 -0.31
C PRO A 878 -18.22 29.92 0.30
N GLY A 879 -18.00 31.15 -0.17
CA GLY A 879 -16.92 32.02 0.27
C GLY A 879 -17.40 33.44 0.56
N TRP A 880 -16.51 34.20 1.23
CA TRP A 880 -16.84 35.58 1.63
C TRP A 880 -17.28 36.45 0.46
N GLY A 881 -18.49 37.04 0.57
CA GLY A 881 -19.09 37.91 -0.43
C GLY A 881 -19.59 37.25 -1.71
N THR A 882 -19.69 35.91 -1.78
CA THR A 882 -20.15 35.17 -2.95
C THR A 882 -21.66 35.02 -2.98
N GLY A 883 -22.26 35.01 -4.18
CA GLY A 883 -23.70 34.86 -4.35
C GLY A 883 -24.18 33.43 -4.12
N GLY A 884 -25.45 33.24 -3.73
CA GLY A 884 -26.15 31.97 -3.66
C GLY A 884 -26.70 31.55 -5.02
N GLY A 885 -26.61 30.25 -5.36
CA GLY A 885 -27.15 29.67 -6.59
C GLY A 885 -28.69 29.64 -6.55
N SER A 886 -29.38 29.71 -7.72
CA SER A 886 -30.84 29.58 -7.74
C SER A 886 -31.33 28.18 -7.42
N GLY A 887 -32.58 28.04 -6.95
CA GLY A 887 -33.27 26.75 -6.94
C GLY A 887 -33.41 26.19 -8.36
N GLY A 888 -33.53 24.89 -8.48
CA GLY A 888 -33.62 24.18 -9.75
C GLY A 888 -35.05 23.90 -10.20
N GLY A 889 -35.22 22.92 -11.11
CA GLY A 889 -36.50 22.51 -11.65
C GLY A 889 -37.04 21.21 -11.06
N ILE A 890 -38.31 21.15 -10.74
CA ILE A 890 -39.03 19.91 -10.43
C ILE A 890 -40.24 19.81 -11.37
N PHE A 891 -40.22 18.78 -12.21
CA PHE A 891 -41.40 18.41 -13.03
C PHE A 891 -41.85 17.01 -12.70
N VAL A 892 -43.12 16.86 -12.30
CA VAL A 892 -43.76 15.56 -12.06
C VAL A 892 -45.01 15.47 -12.91
N SER A 893 -45.12 14.45 -13.76
CA SER A 893 -46.29 14.14 -14.55
C SER A 893 -46.77 12.72 -14.24
N CYS A 894 -48.07 12.58 -13.85
CA CYS A 894 -48.65 11.30 -13.51
C CYS A 894 -50.16 11.29 -13.79
N TYR A 895 -50.78 10.10 -13.75
CA TYR A 895 -52.26 10.01 -13.74
C TYR A 895 -52.79 10.23 -12.32
N ARG A 896 -52.22 9.53 -11.31
CA ARG A 896 -52.60 9.72 -9.90
C ARG A 896 -51.37 10.14 -9.09
N LEU A 897 -51.52 11.20 -8.31
CA LEU A 897 -50.55 11.60 -7.29
C LEU A 897 -51.09 11.19 -5.90
N MET A 898 -50.29 10.46 -5.13
CA MET A 898 -50.69 9.90 -3.85
C MET A 898 -49.51 10.04 -2.85
N GLY A 899 -49.79 9.77 -1.58
CA GLY A 899 -48.78 9.73 -0.52
C GLY A 899 -49.05 10.63 0.65
N GLN A 900 -48.31 10.48 1.75
CA GLN A 900 -48.49 11.27 2.95
C GLN A 900 -47.19 12.02 3.29
N ASN A 901 -47.34 13.29 3.66
CA ASN A 901 -46.22 14.16 4.12
C ASN A 901 -45.07 14.29 3.10
N GLY A 902 -45.36 14.17 1.81
CA GLY A 902 -44.39 14.35 0.75
C GLY A 902 -43.83 15.76 0.72
N VAL A 903 -42.60 15.93 0.23
CA VAL A 903 -41.92 17.24 0.21
C VAL A 903 -41.37 17.52 -1.19
N LEU A 904 -41.67 18.72 -1.74
CA LEU A 904 -41.07 19.27 -2.96
C LEU A 904 -40.34 20.55 -2.61
N ARG A 905 -39.01 20.64 -2.90
CA ARG A 905 -38.22 21.85 -2.58
C ARG A 905 -37.34 22.26 -3.74
N ALA A 906 -37.42 23.53 -4.13
CA ALA A 906 -36.52 24.14 -5.10
C ALA A 906 -36.16 25.57 -4.65
N ASN A 907 -35.58 25.69 -3.47
CA ASN A 907 -35.23 26.99 -2.85
C ASN A 907 -33.90 27.52 -3.39
N GLY A 908 -33.76 28.84 -3.46
CA GLY A 908 -32.47 29.49 -3.74
C GLY A 908 -31.52 29.37 -2.56
N GLY A 909 -30.20 29.34 -2.84
CA GLY A 909 -29.13 29.32 -1.85
C GLY A 909 -28.90 30.71 -1.25
N THR A 910 -28.44 30.75 0.00
CA THR A 910 -28.11 31.97 0.74
C THR A 910 -26.86 32.66 0.16
N GLY A 911 -26.91 33.98 0.00
CA GLY A 911 -25.71 34.78 -0.29
C GLY A 911 -24.84 34.97 0.95
N TYR A 912 -23.54 34.92 0.80
CA TYR A 912 -22.61 35.06 1.93
C TYR A 912 -22.47 36.53 2.33
N ASN A 913 -22.84 36.89 3.55
CA ASN A 913 -22.84 38.20 4.15
C ASN A 913 -23.60 39.32 3.34
N THR A 914 -23.23 40.61 3.52
CA THR A 914 -23.84 41.77 2.85
C THR A 914 -23.41 41.99 1.40
N TYR A 915 -22.40 41.29 0.93
CA TYR A 915 -21.77 41.46 -0.39
C TYR A 915 -22.19 40.41 -1.43
N GLY A 916 -22.78 39.27 -0.99
CA GLY A 916 -23.33 38.22 -1.88
C GLY A 916 -24.85 38.31 -1.95
N GLY A 917 -25.41 38.34 -3.16
CA GLY A 917 -26.87 38.28 -3.39
C GLY A 917 -27.40 36.85 -3.18
N GLY A 918 -28.60 36.73 -2.59
CA GLY A 918 -29.30 35.45 -2.44
C GLY A 918 -29.74 34.87 -3.80
N GLY A 919 -29.75 33.54 -3.98
CA GLY A 919 -30.25 32.88 -5.20
C GLY A 919 -31.78 33.00 -5.34
N GLY A 920 -32.30 33.11 -6.54
CA GLY A 920 -33.76 33.07 -6.82
C GLY A 920 -34.33 31.69 -6.54
N GLY A 921 -35.58 31.58 -6.15
CA GLY A 921 -36.31 30.31 -6.05
C GLY A 921 -36.44 29.62 -7.39
N GLY A 922 -36.57 28.28 -7.39
CA GLY A 922 -36.67 27.46 -8.57
C GLY A 922 -38.09 27.35 -9.15
N ARG A 923 -38.38 26.30 -9.90
CA ARG A 923 -39.71 26.03 -10.50
C ARG A 923 -40.18 24.63 -10.13
N ILE A 924 -41.43 24.55 -9.67
CA ILE A 924 -42.12 23.26 -9.40
C ILE A 924 -43.36 23.22 -10.26
N ALA A 925 -43.55 22.19 -11.08
CA ALA A 925 -44.77 21.91 -11.79
C ALA A 925 -45.19 20.46 -11.62
N VAL A 926 -46.46 20.25 -11.26
CA VAL A 926 -47.03 18.91 -11.04
C VAL A 926 -48.28 18.76 -11.92
N SER A 927 -48.21 17.86 -12.89
CA SER A 927 -49.32 17.54 -13.82
C SER A 927 -49.97 16.21 -13.44
N ARG A 928 -51.25 16.21 -12.99
CA ARG A 928 -51.99 15.02 -12.54
C ARG A 928 -53.45 15.06 -12.94
N ALA A 929 -54.07 13.90 -13.07
CA ALA A 929 -55.53 13.80 -13.29
C ALA A 929 -56.29 13.58 -11.94
N VAL A 930 -55.67 12.90 -11.01
CA VAL A 930 -56.24 12.62 -9.68
C VAL A 930 -55.18 12.94 -8.61
N ASP A 931 -55.61 13.64 -7.56
CA ASP A 931 -54.77 13.98 -6.42
C ASP A 931 -55.36 13.37 -5.14
N LEU A 932 -54.59 12.49 -4.52
CA LEU A 932 -54.93 11.77 -3.28
C LEU A 932 -53.84 11.99 -2.22
N THR A 933 -53.12 13.08 -2.30
CA THR A 933 -52.04 13.39 -1.33
C THR A 933 -52.62 13.92 -0.03
N GLN A 934 -51.92 13.65 1.09
CA GLN A 934 -52.16 14.20 2.41
C GLN A 934 -50.89 14.84 2.94
N GLY A 935 -50.95 16.11 3.33
CA GLY A 935 -49.82 16.82 3.92
C GLY A 935 -48.67 17.08 2.96
N LEU A 936 -48.91 17.10 1.63
CA LEU A 936 -47.88 17.45 0.64
C LEU A 936 -47.44 18.91 0.82
N SER A 937 -46.13 19.15 0.95
CA SER A 937 -45.56 20.48 1.07
C SER A 937 -44.70 20.82 -0.16
N ALA A 938 -44.78 22.08 -0.63
CA ALA A 938 -43.95 22.57 -1.72
C ALA A 938 -43.35 23.94 -1.38
N SER A 939 -42.06 24.16 -1.68
CA SER A 939 -41.36 25.42 -1.41
C SER A 939 -40.41 25.81 -2.53
N VAL A 940 -40.44 27.08 -2.90
CA VAL A 940 -39.58 27.74 -3.90
C VAL A 940 -39.09 29.11 -3.38
N SER A 941 -38.74 29.22 -2.14
CA SER A 941 -38.26 30.43 -1.52
C SER A 941 -37.00 30.95 -2.19
N GLY A 942 -36.87 32.28 -2.31
CA GLY A 942 -35.58 32.87 -2.64
C GLY A 942 -34.58 32.71 -1.49
N GLY A 943 -33.31 32.67 -1.81
CA GLY A 943 -32.24 32.60 -0.84
C GLY A 943 -32.10 33.87 -0.03
N THR A 944 -31.83 33.73 1.25
CA THR A 944 -31.59 34.86 2.16
C THR A 944 -30.20 35.43 1.98
N SER A 945 -30.00 36.68 2.39
CA SER A 945 -28.69 37.32 2.49
C SER A 945 -28.85 38.45 3.51
N ALA A 946 -27.77 38.84 4.18
CA ALA A 946 -27.70 40.05 4.94
C ALA A 946 -27.75 41.30 4.03
N GLY A 947 -27.57 41.13 2.73
CA GLY A 947 -27.78 42.03 1.62
C GLY A 947 -29.07 41.70 0.84
N PRO A 948 -29.11 41.86 -0.49
CA PRO A 948 -30.28 41.63 -1.32
C PRO A 948 -30.69 40.15 -1.39
N GLN A 949 -31.91 39.87 -1.06
CA GLN A 949 -32.50 38.52 -1.09
C GLN A 949 -32.90 38.13 -2.53
N GLY A 950 -32.91 36.85 -2.81
CA GLY A 950 -33.49 36.30 -4.03
C GLY A 950 -35.01 36.35 -4.01
N ALA A 951 -35.61 36.50 -5.18
CA ALA A 951 -37.09 36.44 -5.32
C ALA A 951 -37.57 34.98 -5.22
N PRO A 952 -38.80 34.73 -4.72
CA PRO A 952 -39.38 33.40 -4.74
C PRO A 952 -39.62 32.92 -6.18
N GLY A 953 -39.64 31.63 -6.38
CA GLY A 953 -39.89 30.99 -7.67
C GLY A 953 -41.37 30.74 -7.96
N THR A 954 -41.63 29.69 -8.75
CA THR A 954 -43.02 29.40 -9.19
C THR A 954 -43.45 27.99 -8.86
N ILE A 955 -44.65 27.80 -8.37
CA ILE A 955 -45.30 26.52 -8.17
C ILE A 955 -46.55 26.47 -9.02
N VAL A 956 -46.70 25.45 -9.89
CA VAL A 956 -47.85 25.29 -10.81
C VAL A 956 -48.44 23.90 -10.66
N TRP A 957 -49.72 23.85 -10.42
CA TRP A 957 -50.49 22.61 -10.32
C TRP A 957 -51.37 22.50 -11.58
N LEU A 958 -51.05 21.52 -12.45
CA LEU A 958 -51.74 21.29 -13.75
C LEU A 958 -52.67 20.10 -13.63
N TRP A 959 -53.88 20.27 -14.14
CA TRP A 959 -54.87 19.20 -14.24
C TRP A 959 -54.84 18.59 -15.63
N ARG A 960 -54.78 17.27 -15.69
CA ARG A 960 -54.92 16.50 -16.91
C ARG A 960 -56.37 15.99 -17.01
N PRO A 961 -56.91 15.80 -18.25
CA PRO A 961 -58.19 15.15 -18.42
C PRO A 961 -58.17 13.75 -17.81
N LEU A 962 -59.29 13.35 -17.18
CA LEU A 962 -59.52 11.99 -16.78
C LEU A 962 -59.53 11.09 -18.02
N ARG A 963 -58.95 9.87 -17.94
CA ARG A 963 -59.06 8.88 -18.98
C ARG A 963 -60.53 8.47 -19.08
N GLY A 964 -61.22 8.87 -20.16
CA GLY A 964 -62.63 8.51 -20.43
C GLY A 964 -62.70 7.19 -21.18
N THR A 965 -63.69 6.38 -20.87
CA THR A 965 -64.11 5.29 -21.73
C THR A 965 -65.08 5.85 -22.76
N MET A 966 -64.74 5.89 -24.03
CA MET A 966 -65.68 6.29 -25.09
C MET A 966 -66.58 5.08 -25.36
N PHE A 967 -67.80 5.11 -24.85
CA PHE A 967 -68.83 4.20 -25.30
C PHE A 967 -69.34 4.67 -26.67
N ALA A 968 -69.02 3.96 -27.74
CA ALA A 968 -69.72 4.14 -29.03
C ALA A 968 -71.02 3.42 -28.93
N VAL A 969 -72.12 4.16 -28.76
CA VAL A 969 -73.46 3.62 -28.95
C VAL A 969 -73.62 3.51 -30.46
N ARG A 970 -73.74 2.29 -30.98
CA ARG A 970 -74.11 2.00 -32.34
C ARG A 970 -75.65 2.11 -32.55
#